data_8ce960d8c556d73a84ef0104ea41207f
#
_entry.id   8ce960d8c556d73a84ef0104ea41207f
#
_cell.length_a   1.000
_cell.length_b   1.000
_cell.length_c   1.000
_cell.angle_alpha   90.00
_cell.angle_beta   90.00
_cell.angle_gamma   90.00
#
_symmetry.space_group_name_H-M   'P 1'
#
loop_
_entity.id
_entity.type
_entity.pdbx_description
1 polymer ?
#
loop_
_entity_poly.entity_id
_entity_poly.type
_entity_poly.pdbx_seq_one_letter_code
_entity_poly.pdbx_strand_id
1 'polypeptide(L)'
;MNKERCYYLLTFLLLFGLIFTACQSKSGAEETSAYLLVYFKDSTHSIHFAISYDGNTFTDVNDGNPVIAGDTLASQKGIRDPHITQGPDGAFYMAMTDLHVFGKQWGLRDTYWERDGDIYGWGNNTGFVLMKSYDLINWTYKNVHLDELFPEYKEIGCAWAPETIYDPQENKMLLYFTMRMKKERTQMYYAYTDDDFTTLTTKPELLFEYPDTTVQVLDADITPLPDGRYCMMYVAQEKEHNGVKMAFSDKINKGYKYVPEWIDKEPGACEAPNVWKRIGEEKWVLMYDIFSIQPHNFGFCETSDFKTFKNLGHFNEGIMKTTNFTSPKHGAVIQITKQEAQRLKDYWYAKGQTRVKTDIPLDSIQLSDPCILADKATETYYLTGTGGLLWKSKDLRKWTGPYNVAKTDYQSWMGKDPMIWAAELHQYKGKYYYFATFTNKATKIDTVKGSIIPRRASHILVSDKAEGPYVPMSDPTYLPAEKPTLDGTLWVDKDGKPYMVYCYEWLQAINNDGVLDGTVEKIELKPDLSGSVGEGKLMFRASASPWSQEYDENGKLRTSKVTDGPWLFKTQTGKLGMLWTSWVHDKYTQGVAYSENGTLDGPWIQDKEPITPPNFGHGMLFRTFDGQLLMSVHSHRNENGHFIRYPKLFKVDDSGDRIVLGEAY
;
A
#
# COMPACT_ATOMS: atom_id res chain seq x y z
N MET A 1 52.56 -17.10 62.28
CA MET A 1 51.69 -16.70 61.15
C MET A 1 51.47 -17.90 60.24
N ASN A 2 50.26 -18.42 60.27
CA ASN A 2 49.92 -19.76 59.78
C ASN A 2 50.00 -19.87 58.22
N LYS A 3 50.65 -20.94 57.80
CA LYS A 3 50.71 -21.33 56.35
C LYS A 3 49.33 -21.52 55.69
N GLU A 4 48.29 -21.69 56.45
CA GLU A 4 46.95 -21.88 55.91
C GLU A 4 46.29 -20.58 55.37
N ARG A 5 46.72 -19.39 55.78
CA ARG A 5 46.17 -18.12 55.22
C ARG A 5 46.74 -17.78 53.86
N CYS A 6 47.84 -18.39 53.44
CA CYS A 6 48.40 -18.16 52.11
C CYS A 6 47.73 -18.97 51.00
N TYR A 7 47.14 -20.13 51.33
CA TYR A 7 46.44 -20.95 50.33
C TYR A 7 45.07 -20.40 49.96
N TYR A 8 44.37 -19.77 50.89
CA TYR A 8 43.08 -19.14 50.58
C TYR A 8 43.23 -17.85 49.76
N LEU A 9 44.32 -17.15 49.84
CA LEU A 9 44.58 -15.97 49.04
C LEU A 9 44.98 -16.31 47.58
N LEU A 10 45.72 -17.41 47.37
CA LEU A 10 46.07 -17.89 46.05
C LEU A 10 44.89 -18.51 45.30
N THR A 11 44.00 -19.21 46.01
CA THR A 11 42.79 -19.81 45.43
C THR A 11 41.75 -18.74 45.04
N PHE A 12 41.67 -17.63 45.81
CA PHE A 12 40.78 -16.52 45.47
C PHE A 12 41.31 -15.69 44.30
N LEU A 13 42.61 -15.54 44.12
CA LEU A 13 43.24 -14.86 43.00
C LEU A 13 43.17 -15.70 41.68
N LEU A 14 43.19 -17.05 41.79
CA LEU A 14 43.01 -17.93 40.64
C LEU A 14 41.55 -18.04 40.23
N LEU A 15 40.58 -17.97 41.13
CA LEU A 15 39.14 -17.91 40.79
C LEU A 15 38.74 -16.53 40.18
N PHE A 16 39.36 -15.43 40.63
CA PHE A 16 39.13 -14.10 40.05
C PHE A 16 39.79 -13.92 38.67
N GLY A 17 40.92 -14.61 38.45
CA GLY A 17 41.60 -14.64 37.13
C GLY A 17 40.84 -15.45 36.07
N LEU A 18 40.08 -16.47 36.50
CA LEU A 18 39.26 -17.30 35.58
C LEU A 18 37.90 -16.67 35.26
N ILE A 19 37.41 -15.72 36.08
CA ILE A 19 36.16 -15.00 35.78
C ILE A 19 36.40 -13.81 34.82
N PHE A 20 37.64 -13.26 34.75
CA PHE A 20 37.95 -12.19 33.81
C PHE A 20 38.42 -12.67 32.43
N THR A 21 38.70 -13.96 32.25
CA THR A 21 39.03 -14.52 30.91
C THR A 21 37.82 -15.14 30.20
N ALA A 22 36.63 -15.13 30.80
CA ALA A 22 35.40 -15.64 30.19
C ALA A 22 34.46 -14.56 29.61
N CYS A 23 34.90 -13.28 29.56
CA CYS A 23 34.13 -12.17 28.97
C CYS A 23 34.93 -11.37 27.95
N GLN A 24 35.72 -12.03 27.13
CA GLN A 24 35.96 -11.58 25.76
C GLN A 24 35.20 -12.51 24.81
N SER A 25 33.86 -12.39 24.81
CA SER A 25 33.11 -12.68 23.61
C SER A 25 33.65 -11.71 22.56
N LYS A 26 34.41 -12.24 21.58
CA LYS A 26 34.47 -11.58 20.29
C LYS A 26 33.03 -11.23 19.96
N SER A 27 32.69 -9.96 19.90
CA SER A 27 31.51 -9.51 19.19
C SER A 27 31.75 -9.89 17.73
N GLY A 28 31.42 -11.11 17.37
CA GLY A 28 31.26 -11.48 15.98
C GLY A 28 30.23 -10.50 15.44
N ALA A 29 30.52 -9.80 14.37
CA ALA A 29 29.53 -9.03 13.65
C ALA A 29 28.32 -9.96 13.46
N GLU A 30 27.14 -9.47 13.85
CA GLU A 30 25.92 -10.26 13.69
C GLU A 30 25.74 -10.55 12.20
N GLU A 31 25.56 -11.82 11.84
CA GLU A 31 25.50 -12.25 10.43
C GLU A 31 24.25 -11.66 9.78
N THR A 32 24.38 -11.07 8.58
CA THR A 32 23.24 -10.55 7.82
C THR A 32 22.30 -11.69 7.43
N SER A 33 21.01 -11.50 7.61
CA SER A 33 20.01 -12.54 7.42
C SER A 33 18.68 -12.01 6.87
N ALA A 34 18.66 -10.75 6.46
CA ALA A 34 17.52 -10.10 5.82
C ALA A 34 18.00 -9.03 4.83
N TYR A 35 17.09 -8.55 4.02
CA TYR A 35 17.30 -7.46 3.06
C TYR A 35 16.37 -6.30 3.39
N LEU A 36 16.88 -5.09 3.25
CA LEU A 36 16.13 -3.85 3.31
C LEU A 36 16.10 -3.23 1.91
N LEU A 37 14.92 -3.05 1.35
CA LEU A 37 14.67 -2.23 0.16
C LEU A 37 14.23 -0.84 0.62
N VAL A 38 14.92 0.19 0.18
CA VAL A 38 14.46 1.58 0.24
C VAL A 38 13.94 1.98 -1.14
N TYR A 39 12.80 2.69 -1.21
CA TYR A 39 12.22 3.11 -2.48
C TYR A 39 11.36 4.36 -2.28
N PHE A 40 11.02 5.07 -3.36
CA PHE A 40 10.04 6.15 -3.30
C PHE A 40 8.82 5.85 -4.16
N LYS A 41 7.80 6.70 -4.07
CA LYS A 41 6.60 6.67 -4.93
C LYS A 41 6.30 8.07 -5.44
N ASP A 42 5.90 8.18 -6.71
CA ASP A 42 5.47 9.47 -7.30
C ASP A 42 4.26 10.06 -6.57
N SER A 43 3.39 9.22 -6.00
CA SER A 43 2.21 9.67 -5.25
C SER A 43 2.53 10.35 -3.93
N THR A 44 3.72 10.14 -3.37
CA THR A 44 4.10 10.67 -2.05
C THR A 44 5.36 11.52 -2.06
N HIS A 45 6.25 11.35 -3.06
CA HIS A 45 7.60 11.94 -3.08
C HIS A 45 8.30 11.80 -1.72
N SER A 46 8.24 10.59 -1.16
CA SER A 46 8.71 10.24 0.19
C SER A 46 9.30 8.84 0.18
N ILE A 47 10.08 8.50 1.20
CA ILE A 47 10.80 7.24 1.27
C ILE A 47 9.97 6.19 2.01
N HIS A 48 10.01 4.98 1.47
CA HIS A 48 9.40 3.77 1.98
C HIS A 48 10.46 2.70 2.22
N PHE A 49 10.23 1.85 3.21
CA PHE A 49 11.11 0.72 3.54
C PHE A 49 10.35 -0.59 3.43
N ALA A 50 10.96 -1.59 2.79
CA ALA A 50 10.42 -2.95 2.76
C ALA A 50 11.50 -3.97 3.15
N ILE A 51 11.12 -5.02 3.86
CA ILE A 51 12.00 -6.07 4.36
C ILE A 51 11.71 -7.38 3.63
N SER A 52 12.77 -8.13 3.32
CA SER A 52 12.71 -9.50 2.83
C SER A 52 13.65 -10.39 3.63
N TYR A 53 13.22 -11.64 3.95
CA TYR A 53 14.06 -12.64 4.58
C TYR A 53 14.60 -13.68 3.58
N ASP A 54 14.02 -13.76 2.40
CA ASP A 54 14.38 -14.71 1.34
C ASP A 54 15.03 -14.05 0.11
N GLY A 55 15.13 -12.71 0.11
CA GLY A 55 15.61 -11.92 -1.01
C GLY A 55 14.70 -11.94 -2.24
N ASN A 56 13.47 -12.46 -2.09
CA ASN A 56 12.50 -12.52 -3.18
C ASN A 56 11.16 -11.86 -2.80
N THR A 57 10.72 -12.00 -1.55
CA THR A 57 9.44 -11.48 -1.07
C THR A 57 9.64 -10.29 -0.15
N PHE A 58 9.23 -9.10 -0.58
CA PHE A 58 9.39 -7.85 0.16
C PHE A 58 8.06 -7.39 0.77
N THR A 59 8.11 -6.99 2.05
CA THR A 59 6.96 -6.46 2.82
C THR A 59 7.32 -5.08 3.32
N ASP A 60 6.53 -4.05 2.94
CA ASP A 60 6.71 -2.69 3.47
C ASP A 60 6.43 -2.65 4.98
N VAL A 61 7.30 -1.97 5.73
CA VAL A 61 7.25 -1.95 7.19
C VAL A 61 6.16 -1.04 7.75
N ASN A 62 5.59 -0.15 6.90
CA ASN A 62 4.63 0.87 7.29
C ASN A 62 3.34 0.81 6.46
N ASP A 63 2.99 -0.40 5.98
CA ASP A 63 1.80 -0.68 5.17
C ASP A 63 1.67 0.24 3.94
N GLY A 64 2.80 0.45 3.23
CA GLY A 64 2.86 1.27 2.03
C GLY A 64 2.79 2.79 2.28
N ASN A 65 2.81 3.24 3.53
CA ASN A 65 2.93 4.66 3.89
C ASN A 65 4.40 5.06 4.04
N PRO A 66 4.74 6.35 3.85
CA PRO A 66 6.10 6.83 4.00
C PRO A 66 6.69 6.55 5.37
N VAL A 67 7.97 6.17 5.41
CA VAL A 67 8.78 6.11 6.62
C VAL A 67 9.55 7.42 6.84
N ILE A 68 9.89 8.13 5.75
CA ILE A 68 10.53 9.44 5.77
C ILE A 68 9.73 10.36 4.86
N ALA A 69 9.17 11.43 5.42
CA ALA A 69 8.32 12.38 4.71
C ALA A 69 9.16 13.41 3.94
N GLY A 70 9.06 13.40 2.61
CA GLY A 70 9.81 14.29 1.73
C GLY A 70 9.44 15.77 1.88
N ASP A 71 8.16 16.06 2.10
CA ASP A 71 7.65 17.42 2.30
C ASP A 71 8.19 18.11 3.57
N THR A 72 8.65 17.32 4.54
CA THR A 72 9.19 17.81 5.80
C THR A 72 10.70 18.05 5.72
N LEU A 73 11.44 17.20 5.02
CA LEU A 73 12.91 17.23 5.03
C LEU A 73 13.50 18.00 3.85
N ALA A 74 12.94 17.81 2.66
CA ALA A 74 13.50 18.35 1.44
C ALA A 74 13.15 19.82 1.21
N SER A 75 14.07 20.58 0.63
CA SER A 75 13.86 21.99 0.27
C SER A 75 12.76 22.12 -0.79
N GLN A 76 12.72 21.20 -1.78
CA GLN A 76 11.69 21.15 -2.81
C GLN A 76 10.40 20.44 -2.36
N LYS A 77 10.28 20.10 -1.06
CA LYS A 77 9.11 19.40 -0.50
C LYS A 77 8.86 18.01 -1.08
N GLY A 78 9.89 17.35 -1.56
CA GLY A 78 9.84 15.99 -2.06
C GLY A 78 11.21 15.35 -2.16
N ILE A 79 11.25 14.04 -1.97
CA ILE A 79 12.45 13.23 -2.04
C ILE A 79 12.24 12.14 -3.09
N ARG A 80 13.25 11.93 -3.94
CA ARG A 80 13.28 10.88 -4.97
C ARG A 80 14.58 10.09 -4.87
N ASP A 81 14.65 8.98 -5.58
CA ASP A 81 15.84 8.24 -5.92
C ASP A 81 16.69 7.87 -4.68
N PRO A 82 16.13 7.19 -3.67
CA PRO A 82 16.87 6.86 -2.47
C PRO A 82 17.89 5.76 -2.74
N HIS A 83 19.13 5.98 -2.32
CA HIS A 83 20.14 4.95 -2.20
C HIS A 83 20.62 4.83 -0.75
N ILE A 84 20.89 3.60 -0.29
CA ILE A 84 21.36 3.31 1.06
C ILE A 84 22.55 2.36 1.03
N THR A 85 23.54 2.62 1.90
CA THR A 85 24.66 1.72 2.14
C THR A 85 25.04 1.70 3.61
N GLN A 86 25.75 0.68 4.06
CA GLN A 86 26.32 0.62 5.41
C GLN A 86 27.83 0.89 5.34
N GLY A 87 28.31 1.85 6.12
CA GLY A 87 29.71 2.18 6.20
C GLY A 87 30.49 1.28 7.16
N PRO A 88 31.85 1.38 7.15
CA PRO A 88 32.71 0.59 8.03
C PRO A 88 32.57 0.95 9.51
N ASP A 89 31.99 2.11 9.83
CA ASP A 89 31.67 2.57 11.20
C ASP A 89 30.34 1.95 11.71
N GLY A 90 29.69 1.11 10.90
CA GLY A 90 28.40 0.50 11.21
C GLY A 90 27.20 1.41 10.99
N ALA A 91 27.41 2.68 10.61
CA ALA A 91 26.31 3.58 10.28
C ALA A 91 25.71 3.26 8.89
N PHE A 92 24.43 3.56 8.75
CA PHE A 92 23.73 3.57 7.47
C PHE A 92 23.76 4.98 6.90
N TYR A 93 24.12 5.09 5.63
CA TYR A 93 24.23 6.31 4.87
C TYR A 93 23.19 6.26 3.75
N MET A 94 22.31 7.25 3.69
CA MET A 94 21.27 7.34 2.66
C MET A 94 21.34 8.69 1.96
N ALA A 95 21.41 8.65 0.63
CA ALA A 95 21.43 9.83 -0.23
C ALA A 95 20.18 9.84 -1.11
N MET A 96 19.61 11.01 -1.35
CA MET A 96 18.36 11.18 -2.08
C MET A 96 18.35 12.47 -2.87
N THR A 97 17.66 12.49 -4.00
CA THR A 97 17.41 13.70 -4.78
C THR A 97 16.41 14.61 -4.06
N ASP A 98 16.78 15.86 -3.82
CA ASP A 98 15.85 16.91 -3.37
C ASP A 98 15.04 17.42 -4.57
N LEU A 99 13.89 16.80 -4.82
CA LEU A 99 13.03 17.14 -5.96
C LEU A 99 11.59 16.68 -5.75
N HIS A 100 10.63 17.57 -6.03
CA HIS A 100 9.21 17.24 -6.14
C HIS A 100 8.65 17.72 -7.47
N VAL A 101 8.54 16.81 -8.45
CA VAL A 101 8.12 17.18 -9.82
C VAL A 101 6.70 17.74 -9.94
N PHE A 102 5.83 17.46 -8.95
CA PHE A 102 4.46 18.00 -8.87
C PHE A 102 4.28 19.06 -7.77
N GLY A 103 5.35 19.48 -7.10
CA GLY A 103 5.27 20.30 -5.89
C GLY A 103 4.53 21.63 -6.08
N LYS A 104 4.76 22.31 -7.21
CA LYS A 104 4.03 23.52 -7.58
C LYS A 104 2.57 23.23 -7.89
N GLN A 105 2.29 22.20 -8.70
CA GLN A 105 0.94 21.79 -9.09
C GLN A 105 0.09 21.44 -7.86
N TRP A 106 0.70 20.86 -6.84
CA TRP A 106 0.03 20.47 -5.59
C TRP A 106 0.00 21.59 -4.54
N GLY A 107 0.58 22.75 -4.84
CA GLY A 107 0.63 23.91 -3.94
C GLY A 107 1.50 23.69 -2.69
N LEU A 108 2.48 22.79 -2.77
CA LEU A 108 3.35 22.44 -1.63
C LEU A 108 4.48 23.44 -1.44
N ARG A 109 4.85 24.17 -2.49
CA ARG A 109 5.90 25.19 -2.47
C ARG A 109 5.57 26.38 -3.35
N ASP A 110 6.18 27.52 -3.05
CA ASP A 110 6.12 28.71 -3.89
C ASP A 110 7.03 28.58 -5.13
N THR A 111 7.18 29.68 -5.86
CA THR A 111 7.94 29.72 -7.11
C THR A 111 9.47 29.73 -6.92
N TYR A 112 9.98 29.77 -5.71
CA TYR A 112 11.42 29.86 -5.44
C TYR A 112 12.23 28.73 -6.11
N TRP A 113 11.70 27.50 -6.06
CA TRP A 113 12.30 26.31 -6.67
C TRP A 113 11.86 26.05 -8.12
N GLU A 114 10.94 26.85 -8.63
CA GLU A 114 10.45 26.73 -10.00
C GLU A 114 11.38 27.49 -10.96
N ARG A 115 12.56 26.94 -11.13
CA ARG A 115 13.52 27.46 -12.10
C ARG A 115 13.01 27.18 -13.51
N ASP A 116 13.27 28.12 -14.42
CA ASP A 116 12.79 28.06 -15.80
C ASP A 116 13.20 26.74 -16.50
N GLY A 117 12.23 25.90 -16.84
CA GLY A 117 12.45 24.65 -17.54
C GLY A 117 12.98 24.83 -18.95
N ASP A 118 12.83 25.99 -19.57
CA ASP A 118 13.43 26.32 -20.86
C ASP A 118 14.93 26.57 -20.76
N ILE A 119 15.43 26.98 -19.60
CA ILE A 119 16.84 27.20 -19.31
C ILE A 119 17.49 25.97 -18.66
N TYR A 120 16.85 25.42 -17.63
CA TYR A 120 17.44 24.41 -16.76
C TYR A 120 16.95 22.97 -17.04
N GLY A 121 15.92 22.80 -17.86
CA GLY A 121 15.33 21.50 -18.22
C GLY A 121 14.31 20.98 -17.22
N TRP A 122 13.68 19.88 -17.58
CA TRP A 122 12.72 19.18 -16.73
C TRP A 122 13.39 18.64 -15.47
N GLY A 123 12.66 18.63 -14.37
CA GLY A 123 13.13 18.06 -13.10
C GLY A 123 14.35 18.78 -12.51
N ASN A 124 14.53 20.06 -12.85
CA ASN A 124 15.71 20.79 -12.39
C ASN A 124 15.73 20.92 -10.86
N ASN A 125 16.92 20.74 -10.30
CA ASN A 125 17.19 20.86 -8.88
C ASN A 125 18.68 21.25 -8.68
N THR A 126 19.06 21.55 -7.43
CA THR A 126 20.43 21.96 -7.14
C THR A 126 21.18 21.05 -6.17
N GLY A 127 20.52 20.00 -5.64
CA GLY A 127 21.19 19.22 -4.62
C GLY A 127 20.43 18.02 -4.10
N PHE A 128 20.82 17.60 -2.91
CA PHE A 128 20.51 16.32 -2.29
C PHE A 128 20.03 16.47 -0.85
N VAL A 129 19.35 15.43 -0.36
CA VAL A 129 19.19 15.18 1.08
C VAL A 129 20.12 14.03 1.46
N LEU A 130 21.05 14.28 2.37
CA LEU A 130 21.96 13.28 2.92
C LEU A 130 21.51 12.92 4.33
N MET A 131 21.50 11.62 4.66
CA MET A 131 21.04 11.12 5.97
C MET A 131 22.00 10.06 6.52
N LYS A 132 22.20 10.08 7.84
CA LYS A 132 23.02 9.10 8.56
C LYS A 132 22.26 8.54 9.75
N SER A 133 22.32 7.22 9.99
CA SER A 133 21.68 6.51 11.09
C SER A 133 22.51 5.33 11.57
N TYR A 134 22.44 5.00 12.87
CA TYR A 134 23.02 3.77 13.43
C TYR A 134 21.99 2.69 13.73
N ASP A 135 20.69 2.96 13.50
CA ASP A 135 19.61 2.05 13.89
C ASP A 135 18.47 1.95 12.86
N LEU A 136 18.57 2.65 11.71
CA LEU A 136 17.57 2.74 10.65
C LEU A 136 16.25 3.43 11.06
N ILE A 137 16.16 3.95 12.29
CA ILE A 137 14.99 4.61 12.87
C ILE A 137 15.24 6.08 13.10
N ASN A 138 16.34 6.38 13.78
CA ASN A 138 16.75 7.74 14.13
C ASN A 138 17.78 8.24 13.12
N TRP A 139 17.42 9.26 12.37
CA TRP A 139 18.22 9.81 11.29
C TRP A 139 18.63 11.25 11.57
N THR A 140 19.91 11.55 11.41
CA THR A 140 20.36 12.92 11.16
C THR A 140 20.27 13.20 9.67
N TYR A 141 20.03 14.46 9.29
CA TYR A 141 19.96 14.81 7.88
C TYR A 141 20.49 16.21 7.58
N LYS A 142 20.86 16.40 6.33
CA LYS A 142 21.28 17.70 5.80
C LYS A 142 20.87 17.83 4.34
N ASN A 143 20.34 19.00 3.97
CA ASN A 143 20.17 19.40 2.59
C ASN A 143 21.49 19.99 2.10
N VAL A 144 21.97 19.53 0.96
CA VAL A 144 23.23 19.92 0.35
C VAL A 144 22.95 20.48 -1.04
N HIS A 145 23.23 21.74 -1.26
CA HIS A 145 23.01 22.43 -2.53
C HIS A 145 24.35 22.76 -3.19
N LEU A 146 24.57 22.22 -4.40
CA LEU A 146 25.85 22.34 -5.12
C LEU A 146 26.13 23.80 -5.56
N ASP A 147 25.10 24.54 -5.91
CA ASP A 147 25.19 25.96 -6.29
C ASP A 147 25.54 26.87 -5.10
N GLU A 148 25.26 26.44 -3.87
CA GLU A 148 25.67 27.14 -2.65
C GLU A 148 27.10 26.79 -2.22
N LEU A 149 27.47 25.50 -2.36
CA LEU A 149 28.80 25.02 -1.98
C LEU A 149 29.89 25.44 -2.96
N PHE A 150 29.56 25.47 -4.24
CA PHE A 150 30.54 25.71 -5.31
C PHE A 150 29.99 26.75 -6.30
N PRO A 151 30.52 27.99 -6.29
CA PRO A 151 30.01 29.07 -7.13
C PRO A 151 29.99 28.79 -8.63
N GLU A 152 30.84 27.91 -9.12
CA GLU A 152 30.89 27.48 -10.51
C GLU A 152 29.66 26.67 -10.95
N TYR A 153 28.92 26.05 -10.01
CA TYR A 153 27.70 25.28 -10.29
C TYR A 153 26.42 26.11 -10.09
N LYS A 154 26.50 27.44 -10.04
CA LYS A 154 25.34 28.30 -9.94
C LYS A 154 24.30 28.08 -11.05
N GLU A 155 24.76 27.66 -12.22
CA GLU A 155 23.90 27.36 -13.37
C GLU A 155 23.59 25.85 -13.51
N ILE A 156 23.69 25.08 -12.41
CA ILE A 156 23.38 23.65 -12.44
C ILE A 156 21.95 23.40 -12.90
N GLY A 157 21.75 22.44 -13.81
CA GLY A 157 20.45 22.04 -14.31
C GLY A 157 19.82 20.90 -13.52
N CYS A 158 20.64 19.94 -13.09
CA CYS A 158 20.20 18.92 -12.17
C CYS A 158 21.33 18.29 -11.36
N ALA A 159 20.96 17.75 -10.20
CA ALA A 159 21.76 16.85 -9.37
C ALA A 159 20.81 15.73 -8.94
N TRP A 160 20.84 14.59 -9.66
CA TRP A 160 19.88 13.49 -9.51
C TRP A 160 20.53 12.21 -9.04
N ALA A 161 19.70 11.32 -8.50
CA ALA A 161 20.02 9.95 -8.16
C ALA A 161 21.40 9.84 -7.47
N PRO A 162 21.60 10.49 -6.32
CA PRO A 162 22.84 10.35 -5.59
C PRO A 162 22.91 8.98 -4.96
N GLU A 163 24.04 8.31 -5.18
CA GLU A 163 24.36 7.04 -4.54
C GLU A 163 25.66 7.17 -3.75
N THR A 164 25.88 6.28 -2.80
CA THR A 164 27.06 6.37 -1.93
C THR A 164 27.69 5.01 -1.68
N ILE A 165 29.01 5.00 -1.66
CA ILE A 165 29.84 3.83 -1.38
C ILE A 165 31.07 4.23 -0.57
N TYR A 166 31.54 3.35 0.30
CA TYR A 166 32.80 3.61 1.01
C TYR A 166 34.01 3.35 0.11
N ASP A 167 34.89 4.34 0.00
CA ASP A 167 36.18 4.21 -0.67
C ASP A 167 37.28 3.85 0.37
N PRO A 168 37.80 2.61 0.38
CA PRO A 168 38.83 2.18 1.34
C PRO A 168 40.19 2.83 1.09
N GLN A 169 40.47 3.39 -0.09
CA GLN A 169 41.73 4.06 -0.38
C GLN A 169 41.79 5.46 0.23
N GLU A 170 40.69 6.18 0.12
CA GLU A 170 40.55 7.54 0.68
C GLU A 170 40.03 7.54 2.11
N ASN A 171 39.54 6.38 2.62
CA ASN A 171 38.88 6.22 3.92
C ASN A 171 37.72 7.19 4.11
N LYS A 172 36.88 7.33 3.07
CA LYS A 172 35.76 8.27 3.02
C LYS A 172 34.56 7.68 2.31
N MET A 173 33.39 8.24 2.58
CA MET A 173 32.22 7.98 1.77
C MET A 173 32.31 8.79 0.48
N LEU A 174 32.24 8.08 -0.65
CA LEU A 174 32.17 8.65 -1.99
C LEU A 174 30.69 8.75 -2.36
N LEU A 175 30.24 9.97 -2.69
CA LEU A 175 28.94 10.26 -3.26
C LEU A 175 29.09 10.39 -4.77
N TYR A 176 28.32 9.65 -5.56
CA TYR A 176 28.30 9.78 -7.01
C TYR A 176 26.88 9.99 -7.49
N PHE A 177 26.70 10.75 -8.56
CA PHE A 177 25.41 11.26 -8.95
C PHE A 177 25.37 11.72 -10.39
N THR A 178 24.16 11.82 -10.93
CA THR A 178 23.90 12.42 -12.24
C THR A 178 23.88 13.94 -12.13
N MET A 179 24.63 14.65 -12.99
CA MET A 179 24.63 16.10 -13.03
C MET A 179 24.64 16.62 -14.47
N ARG A 180 24.02 17.79 -14.68
CA ARG A 180 24.15 18.59 -15.89
C ARG A 180 24.19 20.08 -15.56
N MET A 181 24.82 20.87 -16.41
CA MET A 181 24.71 22.32 -16.40
C MET A 181 23.56 22.73 -17.32
N LYS A 182 22.70 23.66 -16.89
CA LYS A 182 21.51 24.07 -17.67
C LYS A 182 20.79 22.88 -18.30
N LYS A 183 20.54 22.92 -19.63
CA LYS A 183 19.97 21.84 -20.44
C LYS A 183 21.02 20.98 -21.16
N GLU A 184 22.29 21.06 -20.75
CA GLU A 184 23.31 20.19 -21.32
C GLU A 184 23.02 18.71 -21.05
N ARG A 185 23.79 17.82 -21.66
CA ARG A 185 23.62 16.38 -21.42
C ARG A 185 23.92 16.01 -19.97
N THR A 186 23.23 15.03 -19.45
CA THR A 186 23.53 14.43 -18.15
C THR A 186 24.81 13.59 -18.23
N GLN A 187 25.62 13.69 -17.19
CA GLN A 187 26.84 12.90 -17.00
C GLN A 187 26.95 12.49 -15.54
N MET A 188 27.79 11.50 -15.24
CA MET A 188 27.99 11.04 -13.88
C MET A 188 29.22 11.69 -13.25
N TYR A 189 29.05 12.21 -12.06
CA TYR A 189 30.05 12.88 -11.27
C TYR A 189 30.20 12.21 -9.90
N TYR A 190 31.30 12.46 -9.21
CA TYR A 190 31.50 12.04 -7.84
C TYR A 190 32.15 13.14 -7.01
N ALA A 191 31.94 13.06 -5.70
CA ALA A 191 32.64 13.88 -4.69
C ALA A 191 32.75 13.09 -3.39
N TYR A 192 33.66 13.46 -2.50
CA TYR A 192 33.77 12.88 -1.17
C TYR A 192 33.00 13.71 -0.16
N THR A 193 32.38 13.05 0.82
CA THR A 193 31.67 13.69 1.91
C THR A 193 32.55 13.88 3.12
N ASP A 194 32.06 14.65 4.12
CA ASP A 194 32.61 14.65 5.47
C ASP A 194 32.20 13.37 6.23
N ASP A 195 32.83 13.13 7.39
CA ASP A 195 32.59 11.93 8.20
C ASP A 195 31.17 11.91 8.81
N ASP A 196 30.55 13.07 8.99
CA ASP A 196 29.19 13.21 9.51
C ASP A 196 28.13 13.08 8.40
N PHE A 197 28.54 12.98 7.14
CA PHE A 197 27.67 12.91 5.98
C PHE A 197 26.73 14.12 5.85
N THR A 198 27.30 15.31 6.03
CA THR A 198 26.54 16.58 6.06
C THR A 198 26.92 17.55 4.94
N THR A 199 28.04 17.33 4.26
CA THR A 199 28.52 18.18 3.17
C THR A 199 29.49 17.44 2.25
N LEU A 200 29.81 18.06 1.12
CA LEU A 200 30.90 17.59 0.25
C LEU A 200 32.21 18.25 0.65
N THR A 201 33.28 17.47 0.75
CA THR A 201 34.65 17.94 1.07
C THR A 201 35.52 18.16 -0.18
N THR A 202 35.04 17.65 -1.32
CA THR A 202 35.70 17.86 -2.64
C THR A 202 34.68 18.40 -3.63
N LYS A 203 35.18 19.04 -4.68
CA LYS A 203 34.31 19.41 -5.82
C LYS A 203 33.87 18.18 -6.59
N PRO A 204 32.71 18.21 -7.24
CA PRO A 204 32.33 17.21 -8.20
C PRO A 204 33.33 17.04 -9.34
N GLU A 205 33.83 15.82 -9.55
CA GLU A 205 34.65 15.40 -10.65
C GLU A 205 33.93 14.41 -11.54
N LEU A 206 34.24 14.40 -12.84
CA LEU A 206 33.67 13.47 -13.80
C LEU A 206 34.05 12.03 -13.45
N LEU A 207 33.09 11.18 -13.19
CA LEU A 207 33.23 9.76 -12.85
C LEU A 207 33.46 8.91 -14.10
N PHE A 208 32.68 9.17 -15.13
CA PHE A 208 32.64 8.36 -16.35
C PHE A 208 32.24 9.21 -17.56
N GLU A 209 32.97 8.99 -18.67
CA GLU A 209 32.64 9.60 -19.95
C GLU A 209 32.23 8.51 -20.95
N TYR A 210 30.96 8.64 -21.44
CA TYR A 210 30.44 7.76 -22.45
C TYR A 210 31.09 8.05 -23.81
N PRO A 211 31.42 7.03 -24.63
CA PRO A 211 32.15 7.22 -25.90
C PRO A 211 31.46 8.14 -26.90
N ASP A 212 30.12 8.03 -26.97
CA ASP A 212 29.31 8.96 -27.77
C ASP A 212 28.87 10.15 -26.90
N THR A 213 29.43 11.31 -27.20
CA THR A 213 29.17 12.55 -26.43
C THR A 213 27.76 13.12 -26.63
N THR A 214 26.93 12.53 -27.50
CA THR A 214 25.52 12.89 -27.67
C THR A 214 24.58 12.11 -26.75
N VAL A 215 25.04 11.00 -26.19
CA VAL A 215 24.28 10.12 -25.31
C VAL A 215 24.25 10.65 -23.90
N GLN A 216 23.10 10.75 -23.30
CA GLN A 216 22.93 11.05 -21.89
C GLN A 216 23.18 9.78 -21.06
N VAL A 217 23.86 9.92 -19.95
CA VAL A 217 24.08 8.85 -18.97
C VAL A 217 23.65 9.31 -17.59
N LEU A 218 23.00 8.41 -16.86
CA LEU A 218 22.41 8.71 -15.55
C LEU A 218 22.32 7.46 -14.67
N ASP A 219 22.00 7.66 -13.39
CA ASP A 219 21.62 6.65 -12.41
C ASP A 219 22.66 5.50 -12.35
N ALA A 220 23.84 5.79 -11.81
CA ALA A 220 24.89 4.78 -11.65
C ALA A 220 24.73 4.01 -10.33
N ASP A 221 25.04 2.71 -10.34
CA ASP A 221 25.26 1.87 -9.15
C ASP A 221 26.64 1.21 -9.26
N ILE A 222 27.48 1.38 -8.24
CA ILE A 222 28.84 0.82 -8.21
C ILE A 222 28.90 -0.36 -7.25
N THR A 223 29.20 -1.55 -7.79
CA THR A 223 29.35 -2.80 -7.05
C THR A 223 30.82 -3.25 -7.03
N PRO A 224 31.43 -3.47 -5.84
CA PRO A 224 32.74 -4.12 -5.74
C PRO A 224 32.64 -5.59 -6.15
N LEU A 225 33.63 -6.05 -6.97
CA LEU A 225 33.68 -7.42 -7.44
C LEU A 225 34.69 -8.26 -6.63
N PRO A 226 34.52 -9.59 -6.55
CA PRO A 226 35.44 -10.47 -5.83
C PRO A 226 36.89 -10.45 -6.35
N ASP A 227 37.09 -10.05 -7.59
CA ASP A 227 38.43 -9.93 -8.20
C ASP A 227 39.13 -8.58 -7.92
N GLY A 228 38.51 -7.72 -7.12
CA GLY A 228 39.01 -6.41 -6.71
C GLY A 228 38.72 -5.27 -7.68
N ARG A 229 38.00 -5.55 -8.77
CA ARG A 229 37.49 -4.51 -9.67
C ARG A 229 36.14 -3.96 -9.17
N TYR A 230 35.69 -2.95 -9.85
CA TYR A 230 34.36 -2.34 -9.67
C TYR A 230 33.54 -2.50 -10.95
N CYS A 231 32.28 -2.90 -10.81
CA CYS A 231 31.28 -2.86 -11.86
C CYS A 231 30.36 -1.68 -11.59
N MET A 232 30.16 -0.82 -12.56
CA MET A 232 29.20 0.26 -12.53
C MET A 232 28.06 -0.09 -13.49
N MET A 233 26.85 -0.29 -12.97
CA MET A 233 25.62 -0.30 -13.76
C MET A 233 25.16 1.14 -13.93
N TYR A 234 24.63 1.49 -15.07
CA TYR A 234 24.14 2.85 -15.36
C TYR A 234 23.14 2.84 -16.50
N VAL A 235 22.37 3.91 -16.61
CA VAL A 235 21.45 4.11 -17.74
C VAL A 235 22.14 4.88 -18.86
N ALA A 236 22.01 4.38 -20.08
CA ALA A 236 22.37 5.12 -21.30
C ALA A 236 21.12 5.40 -22.12
N GLN A 237 20.96 6.66 -22.56
CA GLN A 237 19.85 7.09 -23.40
C GLN A 237 20.31 7.14 -24.85
N GLU A 238 20.37 6.00 -25.51
CA GLU A 238 20.68 5.91 -26.92
C GLU A 238 19.40 6.05 -27.77
N LYS A 239 19.58 6.34 -29.03
CA LYS A 239 18.44 6.56 -29.97
C LYS A 239 17.48 5.37 -30.06
N GLU A 240 18.01 4.15 -29.96
CA GLU A 240 17.26 2.92 -30.17
C GLU A 240 16.75 2.29 -28.88
N HIS A 241 17.39 2.58 -27.76
CA HIS A 241 17.01 2.06 -26.45
C HIS A 241 17.45 3.00 -25.34
N ASN A 242 16.65 3.03 -24.27
CA ASN A 242 16.93 3.74 -23.03
C ASN A 242 16.91 2.71 -21.91
N GLY A 243 18.07 2.29 -21.43
CA GLY A 243 18.15 1.16 -20.50
C GLY A 243 19.51 0.99 -19.85
N VAL A 244 19.71 -0.16 -19.23
CA VAL A 244 20.85 -0.46 -18.37
C VAL A 244 22.03 -1.01 -19.17
N LYS A 245 23.19 -0.37 -18.98
CA LYS A 245 24.50 -0.85 -19.41
C LYS A 245 25.45 -1.01 -18.22
N MET A 246 26.63 -1.54 -18.46
CA MET A 246 27.66 -1.67 -17.43
C MET A 246 29.02 -1.19 -17.90
N ALA A 247 29.88 -0.83 -16.95
CA ALA A 247 31.29 -0.50 -17.17
C ALA A 247 32.12 -1.07 -16.03
N PHE A 248 33.40 -1.37 -16.29
CA PHE A 248 34.33 -1.91 -15.31
C PHE A 248 35.54 -1.02 -15.11
N SER A 249 36.03 -0.97 -13.87
CA SER A 249 37.25 -0.26 -13.52
C SER A 249 38.01 -0.98 -12.41
N ASP A 250 39.34 -0.76 -12.37
CA ASP A 250 40.24 -1.14 -11.26
C ASP A 250 40.19 -0.10 -10.11
N LYS A 251 39.52 1.02 -10.31
CA LYS A 251 39.39 2.12 -9.34
C LYS A 251 37.96 2.53 -9.19
N ILE A 252 37.58 2.82 -7.95
CA ILE A 252 36.16 3.15 -7.59
C ILE A 252 35.68 4.45 -8.25
N ASN A 253 36.56 5.42 -8.44
CA ASN A 253 36.24 6.80 -8.81
C ASN A 253 36.66 7.21 -10.22
N LYS A 254 37.21 6.31 -11.04
CA LYS A 254 37.67 6.63 -12.40
C LYS A 254 38.06 5.41 -13.23
N GLY A 255 38.24 5.64 -14.53
CA GLY A 255 38.84 4.63 -15.43
C GLY A 255 37.85 3.56 -15.89
N TYR A 256 36.56 3.79 -15.75
CA TYR A 256 35.51 2.89 -16.20
C TYR A 256 35.55 2.68 -17.73
N LYS A 257 35.56 1.43 -18.13
CA LYS A 257 35.48 0.99 -19.52
C LYS A 257 34.13 0.42 -19.77
N TYR A 258 33.35 1.03 -20.67
CA TYR A 258 31.99 0.63 -20.96
C TYR A 258 31.94 -0.71 -21.70
N VAL A 259 30.82 -1.41 -21.51
CA VAL A 259 30.43 -2.62 -22.24
C VAL A 259 29.25 -2.23 -23.15
N PRO A 260 29.33 -2.55 -24.46
CA PRO A 260 28.31 -2.06 -25.41
C PRO A 260 26.95 -2.76 -25.30
N GLU A 261 26.90 -3.95 -24.72
CA GLU A 261 25.69 -4.77 -24.58
C GLU A 261 24.73 -4.16 -23.58
N TRP A 262 23.41 -4.26 -23.89
CA TRP A 262 22.32 -3.97 -22.98
C TRP A 262 22.13 -5.11 -21.98
N ILE A 263 21.94 -4.78 -20.72
CA ILE A 263 21.75 -5.76 -19.64
C ILE A 263 20.27 -6.08 -19.46
N ASP A 264 19.44 -5.05 -19.45
CA ASP A 264 17.98 -5.25 -19.40
C ASP A 264 17.46 -5.83 -20.72
N LYS A 265 16.29 -6.45 -20.67
CA LYS A 265 15.60 -7.02 -21.83
C LYS A 265 14.21 -6.41 -21.98
N GLU A 266 14.03 -5.24 -21.41
CA GLU A 266 12.73 -4.58 -21.43
C GLU A 266 12.41 -4.04 -22.84
N PRO A 267 11.15 -4.16 -23.28
CA PRO A 267 10.73 -3.58 -24.56
C PRO A 267 10.61 -2.05 -24.50
N GLY A 268 10.54 -1.48 -23.32
CA GLY A 268 10.41 -0.05 -23.04
C GLY A 268 11.57 0.50 -22.25
N ALA A 269 11.54 1.79 -21.96
CA ALA A 269 12.59 2.45 -21.22
C ALA A 269 12.59 2.05 -19.74
N CYS A 270 13.80 1.87 -19.18
CA CYS A 270 14.01 1.65 -17.76
C CYS A 270 15.14 2.55 -17.23
N GLU A 271 15.20 2.68 -15.89
CA GLU A 271 16.15 3.55 -15.18
C GLU A 271 16.58 2.91 -13.85
N ALA A 272 17.42 3.60 -13.07
CA ALA A 272 17.71 3.27 -11.68
C ALA A 272 18.22 1.82 -11.44
N PRO A 273 19.30 1.37 -12.06
CA PRO A 273 19.88 0.08 -11.73
C PRO A 273 20.41 0.08 -10.29
N ASN A 274 20.18 -1.01 -9.56
CA ASN A 274 20.79 -1.27 -8.26
C ASN A 274 21.14 -2.74 -8.13
N VAL A 275 22.33 -3.05 -7.59
CA VAL A 275 22.85 -4.40 -7.49
C VAL A 275 23.12 -4.79 -6.05
N TRP A 276 22.59 -5.93 -5.62
CA TRP A 276 22.92 -6.49 -4.31
C TRP A 276 23.30 -7.97 -4.39
N LYS A 277 24.17 -8.41 -3.49
CA LYS A 277 24.56 -9.81 -3.36
C LYS A 277 23.52 -10.61 -2.60
N ARG A 278 23.25 -11.86 -3.00
CA ARG A 278 22.42 -12.78 -2.23
C ARG A 278 23.16 -13.26 -0.98
N ILE A 279 22.46 -13.32 0.14
CA ILE A 279 22.99 -13.84 1.40
C ILE A 279 23.32 -15.33 1.24
N GLY A 280 24.58 -15.71 1.55
CA GLY A 280 25.04 -17.09 1.48
C GLY A 280 25.30 -17.62 0.06
N GLU A 281 25.19 -16.80 -0.98
CA GLU A 281 25.41 -17.21 -2.37
C GLU A 281 26.42 -16.28 -3.08
N GLU A 282 27.16 -16.84 -4.05
CA GLU A 282 27.98 -16.05 -4.99
C GLU A 282 27.15 -15.67 -6.21
N LYS A 283 26.05 -14.93 -5.94
CA LYS A 283 25.13 -14.39 -6.93
C LYS A 283 24.72 -12.97 -6.58
N TRP A 284 24.45 -12.21 -7.60
CA TRP A 284 23.99 -10.82 -7.50
C TRP A 284 22.68 -10.66 -8.24
N VAL A 285 21.82 -9.86 -7.67
CA VAL A 285 20.55 -9.44 -8.30
C VAL A 285 20.70 -8.01 -8.74
N LEU A 286 20.44 -7.74 -10.02
CA LEU A 286 20.22 -6.41 -10.57
C LEU A 286 18.74 -6.12 -10.55
N MET A 287 18.35 -5.01 -9.96
CA MET A 287 17.03 -4.41 -10.00
C MET A 287 17.08 -3.13 -10.86
N TYR A 288 16.01 -2.83 -11.58
CA TYR A 288 15.87 -1.56 -12.31
C TYR A 288 14.39 -1.12 -12.34
N ASP A 289 14.14 0.19 -12.43
CA ASP A 289 12.80 0.78 -12.51
C ASP A 289 12.30 0.81 -13.95
N ILE A 290 11.16 0.19 -14.21
CA ILE A 290 10.50 0.21 -15.51
C ILE A 290 9.46 1.34 -15.50
N PHE A 291 9.92 2.57 -15.68
CA PHE A 291 9.05 3.75 -15.65
C PHE A 291 8.12 3.86 -16.88
N SER A 292 8.40 3.10 -17.93
CA SER A 292 7.63 3.08 -19.18
C SER A 292 6.30 2.31 -19.10
N ILE A 293 6.04 1.59 -18.00
CA ILE A 293 4.81 0.82 -17.77
C ILE A 293 3.94 1.43 -16.67
N GLN A 294 2.65 1.08 -16.66
CA GLN A 294 1.70 1.48 -15.62
C GLN A 294 0.90 0.26 -15.12
N PRO A 295 0.79 0.03 -13.81
CA PRO A 295 1.50 0.76 -12.74
C PRO A 295 3.02 0.58 -12.85
N HIS A 296 3.80 1.55 -12.37
CA HIS A 296 5.27 1.42 -12.30
C HIS A 296 5.67 0.16 -11.56
N ASN A 297 6.75 -0.48 -12.01
CA ASN A 297 7.24 -1.73 -11.44
C ASN A 297 8.76 -1.83 -11.57
N PHE A 298 9.36 -2.74 -10.81
CA PHE A 298 10.76 -3.11 -10.96
C PHE A 298 10.92 -4.38 -11.79
N GLY A 299 11.95 -4.38 -12.65
CA GLY A 299 12.46 -5.55 -13.33
C GLY A 299 13.72 -6.09 -12.63
N PHE A 300 13.98 -7.39 -12.78
CA PHE A 300 15.06 -8.07 -12.08
C PHE A 300 15.82 -9.04 -12.98
N CYS A 301 17.15 -9.03 -12.83
CA CYS A 301 18.04 -10.04 -13.41
C CYS A 301 18.97 -10.60 -12.34
N GLU A 302 19.44 -11.84 -12.51
CA GLU A 302 20.43 -12.47 -11.62
C GLU A 302 21.70 -12.83 -12.39
N THR A 303 22.85 -12.60 -11.79
CA THR A 303 24.16 -12.97 -12.35
C THR A 303 25.08 -13.57 -11.29
N SER A 304 26.02 -14.42 -11.74
CA SER A 304 27.14 -14.90 -10.92
C SER A 304 28.51 -14.51 -11.47
N ASP A 305 28.55 -13.88 -12.65
CA ASP A 305 29.79 -13.61 -13.37
C ASP A 305 29.86 -12.22 -14.01
N PHE A 306 28.81 -11.41 -13.86
CA PHE A 306 28.65 -10.09 -14.50
C PHE A 306 28.87 -10.11 -16.02
N LYS A 307 28.52 -11.25 -16.65
CA LYS A 307 28.52 -11.45 -18.11
C LYS A 307 27.19 -12.01 -18.59
N THR A 308 26.67 -12.95 -17.82
CA THR A 308 25.39 -13.61 -18.13
C THR A 308 24.34 -13.18 -17.11
N PHE A 309 23.24 -12.63 -17.60
CA PHE A 309 22.12 -12.16 -16.77
C PHE A 309 20.86 -12.98 -17.05
N LYS A 310 20.40 -13.70 -16.04
CA LYS A 310 19.15 -14.45 -16.09
C LYS A 310 17.99 -13.55 -15.68
N ASN A 311 17.01 -13.37 -16.56
CA ASN A 311 15.78 -12.61 -16.23
C ASN A 311 14.99 -13.33 -15.14
N LEU A 312 14.57 -12.58 -14.10
CA LEU A 312 13.73 -13.05 -13.00
C LEU A 312 12.29 -12.52 -13.10
N GLY A 313 11.97 -11.72 -14.12
CA GLY A 313 10.69 -11.04 -14.32
C GLY A 313 10.55 -9.79 -13.46
N HIS A 314 9.32 -9.27 -13.39
CA HIS A 314 8.96 -8.11 -12.60
C HIS A 314 8.42 -8.53 -11.22
N PHE A 315 8.24 -7.56 -10.31
CA PHE A 315 7.51 -7.84 -9.07
C PHE A 315 6.10 -8.38 -9.40
N ASN A 316 5.76 -9.51 -8.77
CA ASN A 316 4.50 -10.24 -8.88
C ASN A 316 4.22 -10.89 -10.25
N GLU A 317 5.13 -10.77 -11.21
CA GLU A 317 5.07 -11.43 -12.53
C GLU A 317 6.16 -12.51 -12.69
N GLY A 318 7.14 -12.54 -11.78
CA GLY A 318 8.24 -13.51 -11.72
C GLY A 318 8.36 -14.14 -10.34
N ILE A 319 9.62 -14.43 -9.93
CA ILE A 319 9.91 -14.95 -8.59
C ILE A 319 9.89 -13.85 -7.52
N MET A 320 10.11 -12.61 -7.91
CA MET A 320 10.14 -11.46 -7.00
C MET A 320 8.72 -11.03 -6.66
N LYS A 321 8.44 -10.84 -5.36
CA LYS A 321 7.10 -10.54 -4.84
C LYS A 321 7.09 -9.33 -3.92
N THR A 322 5.97 -8.63 -3.92
CA THR A 322 5.64 -7.63 -2.89
C THR A 322 4.35 -8.03 -2.20
N THR A 323 4.19 -7.74 -0.91
CA THR A 323 3.00 -8.19 -0.14
C THR A 323 1.98 -7.07 0.09
N ASN A 324 2.43 -5.84 0.38
CA ASN A 324 1.58 -4.74 0.82
C ASN A 324 1.97 -3.36 0.25
N PHE A 325 2.69 -3.32 -0.87
CA PHE A 325 2.99 -2.07 -1.59
C PHE A 325 2.96 -2.26 -3.10
N THR A 326 2.72 -1.18 -3.86
CA THR A 326 2.64 -1.12 -5.31
C THR A 326 3.36 0.10 -5.86
N SER A 327 3.65 0.09 -7.15
CA SER A 327 4.24 1.22 -7.89
C SER A 327 5.48 1.78 -7.20
N PRO A 328 6.45 0.92 -6.80
CA PRO A 328 7.72 1.43 -6.32
C PRO A 328 8.47 2.09 -7.47
N LYS A 329 9.24 3.11 -7.15
CA LYS A 329 10.15 3.76 -8.08
C LYS A 329 11.52 3.88 -7.45
N HIS A 330 12.52 3.81 -8.27
CA HIS A 330 13.94 4.00 -8.00
C HIS A 330 14.31 3.67 -6.55
N GLY A 331 15.05 2.61 -6.31
CA GLY A 331 15.36 2.16 -4.95
C GLY A 331 16.66 1.38 -4.88
N ALA A 332 17.07 1.08 -3.66
CA ALA A 332 18.26 0.29 -3.38
C ALA A 332 18.00 -0.79 -2.34
N VAL A 333 18.70 -1.91 -2.46
CA VAL A 333 18.62 -3.04 -1.54
C VAL A 333 19.95 -3.25 -0.85
N ILE A 334 19.94 -3.34 0.49
CA ILE A 334 21.10 -3.74 1.28
C ILE A 334 20.77 -4.97 2.13
N GLN A 335 21.84 -5.67 2.55
CA GLN A 335 21.72 -6.72 3.56
C GLN A 335 21.70 -6.09 4.96
N ILE A 336 20.83 -6.58 5.82
CA ILE A 336 20.75 -6.19 7.24
C ILE A 336 20.69 -7.43 8.12
N THR A 337 20.95 -7.25 9.42
CA THR A 337 20.82 -8.31 10.41
C THR A 337 19.34 -8.60 10.71
N LYS A 338 19.07 -9.78 11.28
CA LYS A 338 17.73 -10.12 11.75
C LYS A 338 17.23 -9.18 12.84
N GLN A 339 18.15 -8.69 13.66
CA GLN A 339 17.82 -7.78 14.77
C GLN A 339 17.40 -6.40 14.23
N GLU A 340 18.10 -5.87 13.23
CA GLU A 340 17.73 -4.62 12.55
C GLU A 340 16.37 -4.72 11.85
N ALA A 341 16.15 -5.83 11.14
CA ALA A 341 14.86 -6.10 10.50
C ALA A 341 13.70 -6.16 11.53
N GLN A 342 13.91 -6.86 12.65
CA GLN A 342 12.89 -6.96 13.70
C GLN A 342 12.65 -5.60 14.38
N ARG A 343 13.71 -4.83 14.67
CA ARG A 343 13.62 -3.47 15.23
C ARG A 343 12.78 -2.54 14.36
N LEU A 344 13.01 -2.54 13.05
CA LEU A 344 12.21 -1.75 12.10
C LEU A 344 10.73 -2.16 12.14
N LYS A 345 10.44 -3.45 12.09
CA LYS A 345 9.07 -3.96 12.14
C LYS A 345 8.36 -3.57 13.45
N ASP A 346 9.02 -3.76 14.58
CA ASP A 346 8.44 -3.43 15.88
C ASP A 346 8.17 -1.93 16.04
N TYR A 347 9.12 -1.10 15.61
CA TYR A 347 8.97 0.35 15.64
C TYR A 347 7.79 0.83 14.80
N TRP A 348 7.69 0.38 13.54
CA TRP A 348 6.64 0.82 12.64
C TRP A 348 5.28 0.20 12.99
N TYR A 349 5.25 -1.02 13.51
CA TYR A 349 4.05 -1.60 14.09
C TYR A 349 3.52 -0.75 15.26
N ALA A 350 4.38 -0.43 16.22
CA ALA A 350 4.01 0.43 17.36
C ALA A 350 3.56 1.83 16.90
N LYS A 351 4.25 2.43 15.92
CA LYS A 351 3.90 3.73 15.35
C LYS A 351 2.59 3.69 14.56
N GLY A 352 2.28 2.59 13.88
CA GLY A 352 0.99 2.34 13.26
C GLY A 352 -0.15 2.32 14.27
N GLN A 353 0.07 1.73 15.45
CA GLN A 353 -0.89 1.78 16.56
C GLN A 353 -1.12 3.21 17.09
N THR A 354 -0.11 4.07 17.07
CA THR A 354 -0.25 5.48 17.49
C THR A 354 -1.02 6.36 16.49
N ARG A 355 -1.32 5.90 15.28
CA ARG A 355 -2.23 6.58 14.33
C ARG A 355 -3.69 6.44 14.71
N VAL A 356 -4.00 5.51 15.58
CA VAL A 356 -5.33 5.38 16.17
C VAL A 356 -5.65 6.64 16.95
N LYS A 357 -6.69 7.34 16.53
CA LYS A 357 -7.21 8.53 17.23
C LYS A 357 -8.31 8.10 18.20
N THR A 358 -8.44 8.79 19.31
CA THR A 358 -9.51 8.60 20.28
C THR A 358 -10.49 9.77 20.24
N ASP A 359 -11.66 9.58 20.83
CA ASP A 359 -12.70 10.60 20.96
C ASP A 359 -13.15 11.24 19.62
N ILE A 360 -13.09 10.47 18.52
CA ILE A 360 -13.52 10.93 17.20
C ILE A 360 -15.07 10.98 17.18
N PRO A 361 -15.70 12.13 16.89
CA PRO A 361 -17.14 12.17 16.64
C PRO A 361 -17.51 11.34 15.41
N LEU A 362 -18.68 10.68 15.44
CA LEU A 362 -19.12 9.84 14.31
C LEU A 362 -19.17 10.61 12.98
N ASP A 363 -19.61 11.84 13.00
CA ASP A 363 -19.75 12.71 11.82
C ASP A 363 -18.42 13.30 11.32
N SER A 364 -17.30 12.99 11.99
CA SER A 364 -15.94 13.30 11.55
C SER A 364 -15.24 12.10 10.91
N ILE A 365 -15.86 10.92 10.92
CA ILE A 365 -15.35 9.71 10.26
C ILE A 365 -15.79 9.73 8.80
N GLN A 366 -14.86 9.89 7.86
CA GLN A 366 -15.17 9.73 6.44
C GLN A 366 -15.28 8.23 6.12
N LEU A 367 -16.51 7.76 5.93
CA LEU A 367 -16.79 6.34 5.71
C LEU A 367 -18.05 6.17 4.87
N SER A 368 -17.92 5.35 3.82
CA SER A 368 -19.07 4.84 3.05
C SER A 368 -19.55 3.51 3.64
N ASP A 369 -20.83 3.20 3.43
CA ASP A 369 -21.42 1.88 3.68
C ASP A 369 -21.23 1.43 5.15
N PRO A 370 -21.64 2.27 6.13
CA PRO A 370 -21.33 2.05 7.53
C PRO A 370 -22.11 0.87 8.13
N CYS A 371 -21.40 -0.16 8.56
CA CYS A 371 -21.93 -1.29 9.30
C CYS A 371 -21.51 -1.22 10.77
N ILE A 372 -22.45 -1.36 11.69
CA ILE A 372 -22.20 -1.35 13.14
C ILE A 372 -22.60 -2.68 13.75
N LEU A 373 -21.65 -3.38 14.34
CA LEU A 373 -21.87 -4.54 15.19
C LEU A 373 -21.91 -4.08 16.66
N ALA A 374 -23.02 -4.33 17.35
CA ALA A 374 -23.13 -4.19 18.81
C ALA A 374 -22.72 -5.52 19.47
N ASP A 375 -21.50 -5.65 19.88
CA ASP A 375 -21.01 -6.88 20.51
C ASP A 375 -21.25 -6.86 22.03
N LYS A 376 -22.18 -7.70 22.46
CA LYS A 376 -22.58 -7.82 23.88
C LYS A 376 -21.47 -8.41 24.75
N ALA A 377 -20.58 -9.23 24.17
CA ALA A 377 -19.52 -9.89 24.94
C ALA A 377 -18.47 -8.89 25.42
N THR A 378 -18.18 -7.88 24.62
CA THR A 378 -17.21 -6.82 24.94
C THR A 378 -17.88 -5.49 25.32
N GLU A 379 -19.20 -5.40 25.28
CA GLU A 379 -19.97 -4.16 25.44
C GLU A 379 -19.41 -3.03 24.56
N THR A 380 -19.12 -3.35 23.26
CA THR A 380 -18.46 -2.43 22.34
C THR A 380 -19.20 -2.42 21.00
N TYR A 381 -19.39 -1.23 20.47
CA TYR A 381 -19.84 -1.03 19.10
C TYR A 381 -18.61 -1.02 18.18
N TYR A 382 -18.65 -1.82 17.12
CA TYR A 382 -17.61 -1.89 16.08
C TYR A 382 -18.19 -1.35 14.79
N LEU A 383 -17.58 -0.29 14.24
CA LEU A 383 -17.96 0.34 12.97
C LEU A 383 -16.96 -0.03 11.90
N THR A 384 -17.44 -0.49 10.76
CA THR A 384 -16.67 -0.73 9.54
C THR A 384 -17.44 -0.28 8.31
N GLY A 385 -16.84 -0.40 7.12
CA GLY A 385 -17.44 -0.04 5.83
C GLY A 385 -16.43 -0.10 4.70
N THR A 386 -16.66 0.65 3.64
CA THR A 386 -15.72 0.74 2.51
C THR A 386 -14.35 1.23 2.97
N GLY A 387 -13.29 0.57 2.43
CA GLY A 387 -11.90 0.77 2.85
C GLY A 387 -11.42 -0.26 3.87
N GLY A 388 -12.33 -1.03 4.48
CA GLY A 388 -11.98 -2.18 5.32
C GLY A 388 -11.40 -1.87 6.70
N LEU A 389 -11.48 -0.62 7.14
CA LEU A 389 -10.99 -0.19 8.44
C LEU A 389 -12.06 -0.37 9.53
N LEU A 390 -11.62 -0.43 10.78
CA LEU A 390 -12.48 -0.62 11.96
C LEU A 390 -12.33 0.53 12.94
N TRP A 391 -13.44 0.96 13.53
CA TRP A 391 -13.49 1.86 14.70
C TRP A 391 -14.26 1.20 15.83
N LYS A 392 -13.96 1.59 17.07
CA LYS A 392 -14.60 1.09 18.29
C LYS A 392 -15.23 2.22 19.09
N SER A 393 -16.41 1.99 19.68
CA SER A 393 -17.10 2.94 20.57
C SER A 393 -17.81 2.24 21.70
N LYS A 394 -17.99 2.92 22.84
CA LYS A 394 -18.82 2.48 23.96
C LYS A 394 -20.20 3.16 24.00
N ASP A 395 -20.37 4.26 23.27
CA ASP A 395 -21.52 5.16 23.40
C ASP A 395 -22.09 5.64 22.05
N LEU A 396 -21.57 5.12 20.92
CA LEU A 396 -21.91 5.55 19.55
C LEU A 396 -21.57 7.01 19.19
N ARG A 397 -21.03 7.77 20.12
CA ARG A 397 -20.70 9.19 19.97
C ARG A 397 -19.22 9.43 19.81
N LYS A 398 -18.41 8.74 20.63
CA LYS A 398 -16.95 8.82 20.65
C LYS A 398 -16.34 7.53 20.14
N TRP A 399 -15.55 7.62 19.09
CA TRP A 399 -14.96 6.49 18.40
C TRP A 399 -13.43 6.50 18.52
N THR A 400 -12.87 5.34 18.54
CA THR A 400 -11.40 5.11 18.53
C THR A 400 -11.04 4.28 17.31
N GLY A 401 -10.09 4.73 16.52
CA GLY A 401 -9.67 4.09 15.28
C GLY A 401 -8.93 5.08 14.35
N PRO A 402 -8.66 4.70 13.10
CA PRO A 402 -8.98 3.42 12.47
C PRO A 402 -8.00 2.29 12.84
N TYR A 403 -8.47 1.05 12.77
CA TYR A 403 -7.68 -0.17 12.90
C TYR A 403 -7.71 -0.95 11.58
N ASN A 404 -6.58 -1.45 11.12
CA ASN A 404 -6.52 -2.37 9.98
C ASN A 404 -6.73 -3.80 10.48
N VAL A 405 -7.88 -4.37 10.17
CA VAL A 405 -8.31 -5.67 10.73
C VAL A 405 -8.43 -6.78 9.69
N ALA A 406 -8.62 -6.45 8.42
CA ALA A 406 -8.71 -7.42 7.33
C ALA A 406 -7.30 -7.84 6.89
N LYS A 407 -7.00 -9.13 6.94
CA LYS A 407 -5.75 -9.72 6.43
C LYS A 407 -6.08 -10.47 5.15
N THR A 408 -5.73 -9.91 4.02
CA THR A 408 -5.92 -10.51 2.71
C THR A 408 -4.70 -11.35 2.32
N ASP A 409 -4.92 -12.43 1.58
CA ASP A 409 -3.84 -13.21 1.00
C ASP A 409 -3.56 -12.72 -0.42
N TYR A 410 -2.40 -12.11 -0.63
CA TYR A 410 -2.00 -11.58 -1.93
C TYR A 410 -1.76 -12.67 -3.00
N GLN A 411 -1.58 -13.94 -2.59
CA GLN A 411 -1.47 -15.07 -3.51
C GLN A 411 -2.84 -15.61 -3.94
N SER A 412 -3.90 -15.18 -3.26
CA SER A 412 -5.27 -15.54 -3.62
C SER A 412 -5.78 -14.73 -4.83
N TRP A 413 -7.00 -15.08 -5.28
CA TRP A 413 -7.69 -14.35 -6.34
C TRP A 413 -7.90 -12.85 -6.04
N MET A 414 -7.90 -12.45 -4.77
CA MET A 414 -8.05 -11.04 -4.35
C MET A 414 -6.88 -10.18 -4.84
N GLY A 415 -5.71 -10.80 -5.07
CA GLY A 415 -4.51 -10.12 -5.47
C GLY A 415 -3.95 -9.26 -4.34
N LYS A 416 -2.99 -8.44 -4.72
CA LYS A 416 -2.33 -7.52 -3.82
C LYS A 416 -3.17 -6.24 -3.67
N ASP A 417 -3.33 -5.77 -2.45
CA ASP A 417 -4.07 -4.56 -2.11
C ASP A 417 -5.47 -4.50 -2.76
N PRO A 418 -6.33 -5.50 -2.51
CA PRO A 418 -7.67 -5.48 -3.09
C PRO A 418 -8.41 -4.26 -2.59
N MET A 419 -9.16 -3.61 -3.49
CA MET A 419 -10.11 -2.61 -3.06
C MET A 419 -11.20 -3.31 -2.25
N ILE A 420 -11.45 -2.85 -1.03
CA ILE A 420 -12.47 -3.37 -0.13
C ILE A 420 -13.66 -2.42 -0.13
N TRP A 421 -14.86 -2.94 -0.48
CA TRP A 421 -16.10 -2.20 -0.46
C TRP A 421 -17.08 -2.83 0.51
N ALA A 422 -17.95 -1.99 1.10
CA ALA A 422 -19.12 -2.38 1.89
C ALA A 422 -18.83 -3.53 2.87
N ALA A 423 -17.82 -3.32 3.73
CA ALA A 423 -17.48 -4.32 4.72
C ALA A 423 -18.54 -4.37 5.84
N GLU A 424 -18.96 -5.57 6.21
CA GLU A 424 -19.92 -5.86 7.26
C GLU A 424 -19.35 -6.80 8.31
N LEU A 425 -19.78 -6.63 9.54
CA LEU A 425 -19.44 -7.50 10.67
C LEU A 425 -20.64 -8.31 11.12
N HIS A 426 -20.48 -9.62 11.18
CA HIS A 426 -21.52 -10.55 11.66
C HIS A 426 -20.97 -11.45 12.76
N GLN A 427 -21.83 -11.77 13.75
CA GLN A 427 -21.54 -12.78 14.74
C GLN A 427 -22.36 -14.04 14.42
N TYR A 428 -21.69 -15.19 14.33
CA TYR A 428 -22.36 -16.46 14.04
C TYR A 428 -21.63 -17.64 14.72
N LYS A 429 -22.37 -18.45 15.47
CA LYS A 429 -21.84 -19.65 16.18
C LYS A 429 -20.58 -19.39 16.98
N GLY A 430 -20.53 -18.25 17.70
CA GLY A 430 -19.42 -17.90 18.58
C GLY A 430 -18.17 -17.35 17.92
N LYS A 431 -18.20 -17.14 16.60
CA LYS A 431 -17.13 -16.48 15.83
C LYS A 431 -17.63 -15.19 15.20
N TYR A 432 -16.69 -14.38 14.73
CA TYR A 432 -16.95 -13.13 14.03
C TYR A 432 -16.56 -13.28 12.57
N TYR A 433 -17.38 -12.76 11.69
CA TYR A 433 -17.23 -12.87 10.26
C TYR A 433 -17.25 -11.49 9.62
N TYR A 434 -16.34 -11.27 8.71
CA TYR A 434 -16.17 -10.05 7.96
C TYR A 434 -16.56 -10.32 6.52
N PHE A 435 -17.74 -9.86 6.13
CA PHE A 435 -18.23 -9.91 4.76
C PHE A 435 -17.80 -8.65 4.05
N ALA A 436 -17.23 -8.74 2.87
CA ALA A 436 -16.87 -7.57 2.08
C ALA A 436 -16.77 -7.90 0.60
N THR A 437 -16.87 -6.88 -0.22
CA THR A 437 -16.56 -6.96 -1.64
C THR A 437 -15.09 -6.68 -1.86
N PHE A 438 -14.37 -7.67 -2.41
CA PHE A 438 -12.97 -7.53 -2.75
C PHE A 438 -12.82 -7.37 -4.27
N THR A 439 -12.04 -6.39 -4.70
CA THR A 439 -11.78 -6.13 -6.13
C THR A 439 -10.29 -6.23 -6.41
N ASN A 440 -9.91 -7.18 -7.25
CA ASN A 440 -8.57 -7.28 -7.82
C ASN A 440 -8.51 -6.48 -9.13
N LYS A 441 -7.97 -5.27 -9.10
CA LYS A 441 -7.87 -4.39 -10.26
C LYS A 441 -6.91 -4.91 -11.34
N ALA A 442 -5.97 -5.78 -10.99
CA ALA A 442 -5.01 -6.34 -11.94
C ALA A 442 -5.62 -7.42 -12.84
N THR A 443 -6.78 -7.98 -12.48
CA THR A 443 -7.44 -9.04 -13.24
C THR A 443 -8.69 -8.50 -13.92
N LYS A 444 -8.66 -8.40 -15.24
CA LYS A 444 -9.82 -8.10 -16.09
C LYS A 444 -10.58 -9.39 -16.34
N ILE A 445 -11.91 -9.40 -16.11
CA ILE A 445 -12.77 -10.55 -16.46
C ILE A 445 -13.65 -10.28 -17.66
N ASP A 446 -14.02 -9.01 -17.94
CA ASP A 446 -14.89 -8.67 -19.04
C ASP A 446 -14.72 -7.21 -19.49
N THR A 447 -15.39 -6.82 -20.59
CA THR A 447 -15.58 -5.44 -21.00
C THR A 447 -17.01 -5.26 -21.47
N VAL A 448 -17.80 -4.47 -20.76
CA VAL A 448 -19.20 -4.18 -21.07
C VAL A 448 -19.38 -2.72 -21.43
N LYS A 449 -19.88 -2.44 -22.64
CA LYS A 449 -20.10 -1.07 -23.15
C LYS A 449 -18.89 -0.14 -22.96
N GLY A 450 -17.67 -0.68 -23.16
CA GLY A 450 -16.41 0.06 -23.03
C GLY A 450 -15.85 0.15 -21.59
N SER A 451 -16.59 -0.30 -20.59
CA SER A 451 -16.12 -0.37 -19.20
C SER A 451 -15.41 -1.69 -18.92
N ILE A 452 -14.21 -1.62 -18.37
CA ILE A 452 -13.46 -2.80 -17.92
C ILE A 452 -14.09 -3.30 -16.61
N ILE A 453 -14.44 -4.58 -16.58
CA ILE A 453 -14.92 -5.26 -15.38
C ILE A 453 -13.75 -6.00 -14.73
N PRO A 454 -13.23 -5.54 -13.60
CA PRO A 454 -12.19 -6.25 -12.86
C PRO A 454 -12.79 -7.46 -12.14
N ARG A 455 -11.93 -8.40 -11.75
CA ARG A 455 -12.36 -9.49 -10.87
C ARG A 455 -12.81 -8.95 -9.53
N ARG A 456 -14.06 -9.19 -9.21
CA ARG A 456 -14.73 -8.70 -7.99
C ARG A 456 -15.64 -9.77 -7.44
N ALA A 457 -15.64 -9.94 -6.12
CA ALA A 457 -16.59 -10.83 -5.47
C ALA A 457 -16.81 -10.44 -4.00
N SER A 458 -18.02 -10.69 -3.48
CA SER A 458 -18.26 -10.79 -2.06
C SER A 458 -17.56 -12.01 -1.49
N HIS A 459 -16.83 -11.83 -0.40
CA HIS A 459 -16.05 -12.88 0.26
C HIS A 459 -16.11 -12.75 1.78
N ILE A 460 -15.77 -13.84 2.49
CA ILE A 460 -15.92 -13.94 3.93
C ILE A 460 -14.55 -14.18 4.57
N LEU A 461 -14.19 -13.33 5.53
CA LEU A 461 -13.06 -13.54 6.43
C LEU A 461 -13.58 -13.91 7.83
N VAL A 462 -12.77 -14.57 8.66
CA VAL A 462 -13.18 -15.02 9.99
C VAL A 462 -12.17 -14.58 11.06
N SER A 463 -12.69 -14.37 12.28
CA SER A 463 -11.90 -14.11 13.49
C SER A 463 -12.57 -14.73 14.71
N ASP A 464 -11.79 -15.03 15.73
CA ASP A 464 -12.31 -15.41 17.06
C ASP A 464 -12.63 -14.15 17.93
N LYS A 465 -12.31 -12.95 17.45
CA LYS A 465 -12.54 -11.67 18.15
C LYS A 465 -13.22 -10.65 17.22
N ALA A 466 -14.11 -9.85 17.77
CA ALA A 466 -14.78 -8.78 17.03
C ALA A 466 -13.82 -7.73 16.47
N GLU A 467 -12.70 -7.51 17.11
CA GLU A 467 -11.65 -6.58 16.69
C GLU A 467 -10.62 -7.18 15.71
N GLY A 468 -10.84 -8.42 15.26
CA GLY A 468 -9.93 -9.11 14.36
C GLY A 468 -8.68 -9.70 15.02
N PRO A 469 -7.61 -10.03 14.26
CA PRO A 469 -7.57 -9.92 12.80
C PRO A 469 -8.51 -10.90 12.09
N TYR A 470 -9.08 -10.49 10.96
CA TYR A 470 -9.91 -11.32 10.10
C TYR A 470 -9.07 -11.90 8.98
N VAL A 471 -9.14 -13.22 8.79
CA VAL A 471 -8.38 -13.97 7.78
C VAL A 471 -9.31 -14.73 6.85
N PRO A 472 -8.94 -14.96 5.56
CA PRO A 472 -9.74 -15.76 4.64
C PRO A 472 -9.96 -17.18 5.16
N MET A 473 -11.18 -17.69 4.98
CA MET A 473 -11.54 -19.07 5.36
C MET A 473 -11.29 -20.06 4.23
N SER A 474 -11.44 -19.63 2.99
CA SER A 474 -11.24 -20.43 1.80
C SER A 474 -10.68 -19.58 0.68
N ASP A 475 -9.93 -20.21 -0.23
CA ASP A 475 -9.35 -19.55 -1.39
C ASP A 475 -10.36 -19.40 -2.55
N PRO A 476 -11.17 -20.42 -2.93
CA PRO A 476 -12.12 -20.22 -4.01
C PRO A 476 -13.20 -19.21 -3.62
N THR A 477 -13.63 -18.44 -4.62
CA THR A 477 -14.78 -17.53 -4.48
C THR A 477 -16.04 -18.31 -4.14
N TYR A 478 -16.98 -17.69 -3.39
CA TYR A 478 -18.27 -18.26 -3.07
C TYR A 478 -19.19 -18.39 -4.30
N LEU A 479 -18.88 -17.67 -5.36
CA LEU A 479 -19.60 -17.62 -6.63
C LEU A 479 -18.59 -17.75 -7.78
N PRO A 480 -19.01 -18.12 -9.00
CA PRO A 480 -18.17 -18.20 -10.17
C PRO A 480 -17.35 -16.91 -10.38
N ALA A 481 -16.08 -17.06 -10.77
CA ALA A 481 -15.15 -15.94 -10.89
C ALA A 481 -15.56 -14.91 -11.95
N GLU A 482 -16.27 -15.33 -12.97
CA GLU A 482 -16.80 -14.52 -14.07
C GLU A 482 -18.08 -13.75 -13.69
N LYS A 483 -18.64 -14.02 -12.52
CA LYS A 483 -19.83 -13.33 -12.00
C LYS A 483 -19.44 -12.32 -10.91
N PRO A 484 -19.20 -11.05 -11.25
CA PRO A 484 -18.86 -10.04 -10.25
C PRO A 484 -20.05 -9.78 -9.33
N THR A 485 -19.80 -9.92 -8.04
CA THR A 485 -20.80 -9.75 -6.98
C THR A 485 -20.32 -8.72 -5.98
N LEU A 486 -21.26 -8.00 -5.37
CA LEU A 486 -20.99 -7.00 -4.33
C LEU A 486 -21.96 -7.10 -3.18
N ASP A 487 -21.57 -6.50 -2.07
CA ASP A 487 -22.37 -6.21 -0.88
C ASP A 487 -23.07 -7.46 -0.32
N GLY A 488 -22.28 -8.54 -0.19
CA GLY A 488 -22.78 -9.77 0.38
C GLY A 488 -23.02 -9.63 1.88
N THR A 489 -24.23 -9.94 2.34
CA THR A 489 -24.64 -9.95 3.75
C THR A 489 -25.05 -11.33 4.22
N LEU A 490 -24.92 -11.60 5.52
CA LEU A 490 -25.32 -12.89 6.13
C LEU A 490 -26.80 -12.88 6.51
N TRP A 491 -27.51 -13.92 6.11
CA TRP A 491 -28.82 -14.24 6.65
C TRP A 491 -28.88 -15.69 7.14
N VAL A 492 -29.44 -15.90 8.32
CA VAL A 492 -29.71 -17.24 8.86
C VAL A 492 -31.24 -17.40 8.94
N ASP A 493 -31.78 -18.41 8.25
CA ASP A 493 -33.20 -18.64 8.22
C ASP A 493 -33.71 -19.28 9.53
N LYS A 494 -35.05 -19.52 9.61
CA LYS A 494 -35.68 -20.10 10.78
C LYS A 494 -35.18 -21.51 11.12
N ASP A 495 -34.66 -22.23 10.13
CA ASP A 495 -34.17 -23.61 10.27
C ASP A 495 -32.66 -23.65 10.59
N GLY A 496 -32.04 -22.46 10.80
CA GLY A 496 -30.64 -22.31 11.13
C GLY A 496 -29.71 -22.43 9.93
N LYS A 497 -30.22 -22.38 8.70
CA LYS A 497 -29.47 -22.47 7.46
C LYS A 497 -28.94 -21.10 7.06
N PRO A 498 -27.62 -20.95 6.87
CA PRO A 498 -27.03 -19.68 6.48
C PRO A 498 -27.07 -19.45 4.98
N TYR A 499 -27.25 -18.20 4.59
CA TYR A 499 -27.25 -17.69 3.23
C TYR A 499 -26.39 -16.44 3.14
N MET A 500 -25.76 -16.24 1.99
CA MET A 500 -25.26 -14.92 1.57
C MET A 500 -26.30 -14.33 0.61
N VAL A 501 -26.80 -13.14 0.94
CA VAL A 501 -27.60 -12.32 0.03
C VAL A 501 -26.72 -11.22 -0.50
N TYR A 502 -26.69 -11.01 -1.82
CA TYR A 502 -25.70 -10.15 -2.49
C TYR A 502 -26.30 -9.47 -3.72
N CYS A 503 -25.63 -8.46 -4.23
CA CYS A 503 -25.93 -7.85 -5.51
C CYS A 503 -25.05 -8.43 -6.62
N TYR A 504 -25.63 -8.68 -7.80
CA TYR A 504 -24.86 -8.94 -8.99
C TYR A 504 -24.58 -7.60 -9.69
N GLU A 505 -23.33 -7.37 -10.05
CA GLU A 505 -22.87 -6.12 -10.66
C GLU A 505 -23.77 -5.68 -11.82
N TRP A 506 -24.44 -4.54 -11.67
CA TRP A 506 -25.40 -4.01 -12.63
C TRP A 506 -24.80 -3.83 -14.03
N LEU A 507 -23.48 -3.65 -14.16
CA LEU A 507 -22.78 -3.56 -15.45
C LEU A 507 -22.88 -4.84 -16.29
N GLN A 508 -23.14 -6.00 -15.68
CA GLN A 508 -23.31 -7.28 -16.37
C GLN A 508 -24.74 -7.87 -16.23
N ALA A 509 -25.51 -7.36 -15.28
CA ALA A 509 -26.88 -7.85 -15.03
C ALA A 509 -27.84 -7.31 -16.10
N ILE A 510 -27.97 -8.03 -17.20
CA ILE A 510 -28.83 -7.66 -18.33
C ILE A 510 -30.20 -8.38 -18.18
N ASN A 511 -31.29 -7.63 -18.32
CA ASN A 511 -32.64 -8.19 -18.34
C ASN A 511 -33.06 -8.66 -19.74
N ASN A 512 -34.28 -9.22 -19.87
CA ASN A 512 -34.79 -9.75 -21.15
C ASN A 512 -34.94 -8.69 -22.24
N ASP A 513 -35.01 -7.42 -21.90
CA ASP A 513 -35.11 -6.30 -22.84
C ASP A 513 -33.74 -5.73 -23.25
N GLY A 514 -32.65 -6.38 -22.82
CA GLY A 514 -31.28 -5.94 -23.10
C GLY A 514 -30.83 -4.72 -22.27
N VAL A 515 -31.52 -4.40 -21.19
CA VAL A 515 -31.24 -3.28 -20.28
C VAL A 515 -30.38 -3.75 -19.11
N LEU A 516 -29.39 -2.95 -18.72
CA LEU A 516 -28.62 -3.15 -17.50
C LEU A 516 -29.52 -2.94 -16.29
N ASP A 517 -29.78 -4.00 -15.52
CA ASP A 517 -30.77 -4.04 -14.45
C ASP A 517 -30.26 -4.88 -13.30
N GLY A 518 -29.62 -4.24 -12.32
CA GLY A 518 -29.01 -4.86 -11.15
C GLY A 518 -29.96 -5.84 -10.47
N THR A 519 -29.39 -6.88 -9.87
CA THR A 519 -30.15 -7.92 -9.17
C THR A 519 -29.75 -8.03 -7.72
N VAL A 520 -30.71 -8.40 -6.87
CA VAL A 520 -30.44 -8.99 -5.56
C VAL A 520 -30.64 -10.49 -5.68
N GLU A 521 -29.64 -11.22 -5.25
CA GLU A 521 -29.58 -12.68 -5.33
C GLU A 521 -29.22 -13.29 -3.97
N LYS A 522 -29.41 -14.60 -3.83
CA LYS A 522 -29.02 -15.37 -2.65
C LYS A 522 -28.28 -16.64 -3.05
N ILE A 523 -27.37 -17.09 -2.18
CA ILE A 523 -26.76 -18.40 -2.27
C ILE A 523 -26.70 -19.03 -0.88
N GLU A 524 -26.99 -20.32 -0.79
CA GLU A 524 -26.84 -21.08 0.45
C GLU A 524 -25.36 -21.22 0.80
N LEU A 525 -25.02 -21.07 2.08
CA LEU A 525 -23.68 -21.27 2.60
C LEU A 525 -23.59 -22.58 3.35
N LYS A 526 -22.38 -23.15 3.41
CA LYS A 526 -22.09 -24.25 4.32
C LYS A 526 -22.33 -23.81 5.78
N PRO A 527 -22.67 -24.75 6.68
CA PRO A 527 -22.99 -24.40 8.08
C PRO A 527 -21.88 -23.70 8.86
N ASP A 528 -20.64 -23.77 8.41
CA ASP A 528 -19.45 -23.11 8.96
C ASP A 528 -19.04 -21.85 8.19
N LEU A 529 -19.79 -21.48 7.15
CA LEU A 529 -19.55 -20.37 6.23
C LEU A 529 -18.27 -20.51 5.37
N SER A 530 -17.66 -21.69 5.32
CA SER A 530 -16.41 -21.91 4.56
C SER A 530 -16.59 -22.03 3.04
N GLY A 531 -17.79 -21.94 2.53
CA GLY A 531 -18.10 -22.02 1.11
C GLY A 531 -19.60 -22.00 0.85
N SER A 532 -19.97 -21.93 -0.42
CA SER A 532 -21.35 -21.97 -0.90
C SER A 532 -21.83 -23.39 -1.19
N VAL A 533 -23.16 -23.53 -1.28
CA VAL A 533 -23.87 -24.77 -1.65
C VAL A 533 -24.80 -24.48 -2.82
N GLY A 534 -24.58 -25.15 -3.96
CA GLY A 534 -25.39 -24.96 -5.17
C GLY A 534 -25.08 -23.65 -5.90
N GLU A 535 -26.08 -23.14 -6.60
CA GLU A 535 -25.98 -21.95 -7.43
C GLU A 535 -26.74 -20.76 -6.83
N GLY A 536 -26.28 -19.54 -7.19
CA GLY A 536 -26.97 -18.31 -6.82
C GLY A 536 -28.35 -18.21 -7.46
N LYS A 537 -29.34 -17.72 -6.73
CA LYS A 537 -30.73 -17.58 -7.17
C LYS A 537 -31.19 -16.14 -7.10
N LEU A 538 -31.81 -15.69 -8.18
CA LEU A 538 -32.43 -14.37 -8.28
C LEU A 538 -33.54 -14.23 -7.23
N MET A 539 -33.57 -13.12 -6.51
CA MET A 539 -34.67 -12.72 -5.62
C MET A 539 -35.52 -11.65 -6.29
N PHE A 540 -34.93 -10.57 -6.77
CA PHE A 540 -35.58 -9.54 -7.57
C PHE A 540 -34.58 -8.68 -8.34
N ARG A 541 -35.07 -7.87 -9.26
CA ARG A 541 -34.29 -6.87 -10.01
C ARG A 541 -34.63 -5.46 -9.54
N ALA A 542 -33.71 -4.51 -9.76
CA ALA A 542 -33.94 -3.10 -9.43
C ALA A 542 -35.22 -2.55 -10.10
N SER A 543 -35.51 -2.99 -11.31
CA SER A 543 -36.71 -2.62 -12.07
C SER A 543 -38.04 -3.04 -11.44
N ALA A 544 -38.03 -3.97 -10.48
CA ALA A 544 -39.21 -4.34 -9.72
C ALA A 544 -39.66 -3.24 -8.76
N SER A 545 -38.83 -2.25 -8.47
CA SER A 545 -39.14 -1.15 -7.59
C SER A 545 -39.75 0.04 -8.33
N PRO A 546 -40.84 0.62 -7.84
CA PRO A 546 -41.44 1.80 -8.46
C PRO A 546 -40.68 3.09 -8.22
N TRP A 547 -39.80 3.13 -7.19
CA TRP A 547 -39.01 4.31 -6.82
C TRP A 547 -37.61 4.33 -7.43
N SER A 548 -37.05 3.20 -7.82
CA SER A 548 -35.72 3.09 -8.40
C SER A 548 -35.66 3.60 -9.84
N GLN A 549 -35.61 4.92 -10.02
CA GLN A 549 -35.58 5.59 -11.31
C GLN A 549 -34.44 6.58 -11.37
N GLU A 550 -33.47 6.32 -12.25
CA GLU A 550 -32.38 7.24 -12.57
C GLU A 550 -32.70 8.09 -13.79
N TYR A 551 -32.45 9.38 -13.66
CA TYR A 551 -32.47 10.33 -14.79
C TYR A 551 -31.06 10.92 -14.93
N ASP A 552 -30.66 11.21 -16.16
CA ASP A 552 -29.43 11.95 -16.42
C ASP A 552 -29.64 13.47 -16.15
N GLU A 553 -28.56 14.22 -16.23
CA GLU A 553 -28.57 15.69 -16.02
C GLU A 553 -29.52 16.46 -16.96
N ASN A 554 -29.94 15.83 -18.07
CA ASN A 554 -30.89 16.40 -19.03
C ASN A 554 -32.32 15.92 -18.78
N GLY A 555 -32.57 15.21 -17.69
CA GLY A 555 -33.89 14.66 -17.34
C GLY A 555 -34.32 13.46 -18.18
N LYS A 556 -33.39 12.79 -18.90
CA LYS A 556 -33.67 11.58 -19.64
C LYS A 556 -33.48 10.35 -18.74
N LEU A 557 -34.45 9.44 -18.74
CA LEU A 557 -34.38 8.20 -17.98
C LEU A 557 -33.13 7.40 -18.41
N ARG A 558 -32.29 7.08 -17.44
CA ARG A 558 -31.13 6.20 -17.65
C ARG A 558 -31.62 4.76 -17.93
N THR A 559 -30.86 4.07 -18.76
CA THR A 559 -31.18 2.68 -19.14
C THR A 559 -30.56 1.65 -18.21
N SER A 560 -29.85 2.08 -17.17
CA SER A 560 -29.21 1.19 -16.19
C SER A 560 -29.82 1.43 -14.81
N LYS A 561 -29.99 0.36 -14.05
CA LYS A 561 -30.51 0.39 -12.67
C LYS A 561 -29.57 -0.38 -11.76
N VAL A 562 -29.28 0.19 -10.61
CA VAL A 562 -28.32 -0.32 -9.62
C VAL A 562 -29.07 -0.97 -8.46
N THR A 563 -28.49 -2.03 -7.91
CA THR A 563 -28.83 -2.58 -6.60
C THR A 563 -27.57 -2.62 -5.75
N ASP A 564 -27.63 -2.04 -4.55
CA ASP A 564 -26.54 -2.02 -3.57
C ASP A 564 -27.07 -2.33 -2.17
N GLY A 565 -26.20 -2.81 -1.28
CA GLY A 565 -26.38 -2.90 0.16
C GLY A 565 -27.64 -3.62 0.63
N PRO A 566 -27.89 -4.88 0.25
CA PRO A 566 -29.01 -5.64 0.77
C PRO A 566 -28.78 -5.96 2.25
N TRP A 567 -29.72 -5.62 3.11
CA TRP A 567 -29.70 -5.93 4.53
C TRP A 567 -31.03 -6.49 5.01
N LEU A 568 -31.00 -7.73 5.49
CA LEU A 568 -32.23 -8.41 5.93
C LEU A 568 -32.53 -8.16 7.40
N PHE A 569 -33.83 -8.07 7.72
CA PHE A 569 -34.27 -7.88 9.07
C PHE A 569 -35.66 -8.55 9.28
N LYS A 570 -36.03 -8.70 10.55
CA LYS A 570 -37.42 -8.99 10.94
C LYS A 570 -37.93 -7.88 11.82
N THR A 571 -39.20 -7.47 11.59
CA THR A 571 -39.92 -6.59 12.49
C THR A 571 -40.28 -7.31 13.79
N GLN A 572 -40.77 -6.60 14.80
CA GLN A 572 -41.26 -7.22 16.04
C GLN A 572 -42.48 -8.14 15.82
N THR A 573 -43.24 -7.91 14.76
CA THR A 573 -44.32 -8.81 14.35
C THR A 573 -43.85 -10.06 13.61
N GLY A 574 -42.54 -10.15 13.31
CA GLY A 574 -41.94 -11.27 12.57
C GLY A 574 -41.94 -11.11 11.04
N LYS A 575 -42.40 -9.99 10.50
CA LYS A 575 -42.37 -9.72 9.06
C LYS A 575 -40.95 -9.63 8.56
N LEU A 576 -40.60 -10.43 7.55
CA LEU A 576 -39.27 -10.40 6.90
C LEU A 576 -39.22 -9.25 5.93
N GLY A 577 -38.23 -8.37 6.12
CA GLY A 577 -37.92 -7.24 5.26
C GLY A 577 -36.46 -7.24 4.80
N MET A 578 -36.20 -6.45 3.77
CA MET A 578 -34.84 -6.20 3.23
C MET A 578 -34.69 -4.72 2.89
N LEU A 579 -33.71 -4.08 3.48
CA LEU A 579 -33.19 -2.80 2.99
C LEU A 579 -32.36 -3.04 1.75
N TRP A 580 -32.41 -2.14 0.78
CA TRP A 580 -31.49 -2.12 -0.37
C TRP A 580 -31.46 -0.71 -0.97
N THR A 581 -30.43 -0.41 -1.73
CA THR A 581 -30.16 0.95 -2.20
C THR A 581 -30.10 1.03 -3.71
N SER A 582 -30.56 2.15 -4.24
CA SER A 582 -30.49 2.51 -5.66
C SER A 582 -30.43 4.04 -5.80
N TRP A 583 -30.49 4.49 -7.05
CA TRP A 583 -30.52 5.90 -7.39
C TRP A 583 -31.95 6.35 -7.71
N VAL A 584 -32.32 7.52 -7.21
CA VAL A 584 -33.59 8.19 -7.50
C VAL A 584 -33.27 9.63 -7.90
N HIS A 585 -33.49 9.99 -9.16
CA HIS A 585 -33.19 11.34 -9.68
C HIS A 585 -31.79 11.83 -9.27
N ASP A 586 -30.75 11.04 -9.56
CA ASP A 586 -29.34 11.30 -9.20
C ASP A 586 -29.05 11.40 -7.69
N LYS A 587 -29.96 10.92 -6.85
CA LYS A 587 -29.76 10.85 -5.40
C LYS A 587 -29.69 9.39 -4.95
N TYR A 588 -28.60 9.04 -4.30
CA TYR A 588 -28.38 7.72 -3.71
C TYR A 588 -29.35 7.55 -2.54
N THR A 589 -30.23 6.55 -2.60
CA THR A 589 -31.39 6.48 -1.71
C THR A 589 -31.74 5.04 -1.39
N GLN A 590 -32.20 4.75 -0.18
CA GLN A 590 -32.53 3.41 0.29
C GLN A 590 -34.02 3.18 0.38
N GLY A 591 -34.44 1.99 -0.07
CA GLY A 591 -35.85 1.54 0.04
C GLY A 591 -35.96 0.21 0.78
N VAL A 592 -37.20 -0.29 0.88
CA VAL A 592 -37.47 -1.53 1.57
C VAL A 592 -38.32 -2.45 0.68
N ALA A 593 -37.98 -3.73 0.71
CA ALA A 593 -38.81 -4.80 0.19
C ALA A 593 -39.24 -5.75 1.32
N TYR A 594 -40.45 -6.28 1.25
CA TYR A 594 -40.98 -7.23 2.24
C TYR A 594 -41.33 -8.55 1.58
N SER A 595 -40.91 -9.66 2.20
CA SER A 595 -41.27 -11.00 1.76
C SER A 595 -42.74 -11.26 2.10
N GLU A 596 -43.53 -11.65 1.10
CA GLU A 596 -44.94 -11.96 1.29
C GLU A 596 -45.16 -13.24 2.11
N ASN A 597 -44.34 -14.27 1.84
CA ASN A 597 -44.44 -15.58 2.52
C ASN A 597 -43.48 -15.73 3.72
N GLY A 598 -42.74 -14.70 4.07
CA GLY A 598 -41.79 -14.69 5.20
C GLY A 598 -40.51 -15.51 4.99
N THR A 599 -40.21 -15.91 3.75
CA THR A 599 -38.96 -16.64 3.37
C THR A 599 -38.12 -15.85 2.35
N LEU A 600 -36.90 -16.26 2.13
CA LEU A 600 -36.04 -15.67 1.09
C LEU A 600 -36.55 -15.92 -0.34
N ASP A 601 -37.42 -16.90 -0.55
CA ASP A 601 -37.97 -17.19 -1.89
C ASP A 601 -39.04 -16.17 -2.31
N GLY A 602 -39.54 -15.35 -1.38
CA GLY A 602 -40.52 -14.31 -1.69
C GLY A 602 -41.92 -14.86 -2.00
N PRO A 603 -42.77 -14.16 -2.78
CA PRO A 603 -42.44 -12.91 -3.54
C PRO A 603 -42.01 -11.74 -2.66
N TRP A 604 -41.16 -10.87 -3.22
CA TRP A 604 -40.69 -9.65 -2.59
C TRP A 604 -41.49 -8.46 -3.08
N ILE A 605 -42.23 -7.83 -2.17
CA ILE A 605 -43.04 -6.67 -2.46
C ILE A 605 -42.28 -5.41 -2.09
N GLN A 606 -42.04 -4.57 -3.07
CA GLN A 606 -41.36 -3.29 -2.90
C GLN A 606 -42.26 -2.24 -2.29
N ASP A 607 -41.71 -1.42 -1.39
CA ASP A 607 -42.41 -0.21 -0.97
C ASP A 607 -42.57 0.77 -2.13
N LYS A 608 -43.56 1.66 -2.06
CA LYS A 608 -43.82 2.63 -3.12
C LYS A 608 -42.78 3.76 -3.16
N GLU A 609 -42.27 4.13 -1.99
CA GLU A 609 -41.33 5.24 -1.78
C GLU A 609 -40.11 4.75 -1.03
N PRO A 610 -38.97 5.43 -1.19
CA PRO A 610 -37.79 5.19 -0.39
C PRO A 610 -38.05 5.44 1.10
N ILE A 611 -37.34 4.73 1.97
CA ILE A 611 -37.41 4.95 3.42
C ILE A 611 -36.47 6.09 3.87
N THR A 612 -35.38 6.33 3.18
CA THR A 612 -34.44 7.39 3.55
C THR A 612 -34.66 8.67 2.76
N PRO A 613 -34.27 9.84 3.30
CA PRO A 613 -34.15 11.06 2.52
C PRO A 613 -33.17 10.90 1.35
N PRO A 614 -33.24 11.76 0.32
CA PRO A 614 -32.27 11.78 -0.77
C PRO A 614 -30.82 11.97 -0.27
N ASN A 615 -29.86 11.28 -0.90
CA ASN A 615 -28.44 11.23 -0.54
C ASN A 615 -28.11 10.53 0.80
N PHE A 616 -29.02 9.65 1.26
CA PHE A 616 -28.78 8.74 2.35
C PHE A 616 -29.01 7.32 1.87
N GLY A 617 -28.01 6.47 1.96
CA GLY A 617 -28.12 5.09 1.47
C GLY A 617 -27.12 4.14 2.08
N HIS A 618 -27.19 2.91 1.61
CA HIS A 618 -26.38 1.77 2.01
C HIS A 618 -26.38 1.61 3.54
N GLY A 619 -27.56 1.55 4.11
CA GLY A 619 -27.77 1.46 5.54
C GLY A 619 -28.06 0.05 6.00
N MET A 620 -27.79 -0.21 7.26
CA MET A 620 -28.11 -1.44 7.95
C MET A 620 -28.73 -1.17 9.31
N LEU A 621 -29.44 -2.16 9.85
CA LEU A 621 -30.09 -2.08 11.15
C LEU A 621 -29.27 -2.80 12.22
N PHE A 622 -29.18 -2.19 13.40
CA PHE A 622 -28.65 -2.82 14.60
C PHE A 622 -29.40 -2.35 15.86
N ARG A 623 -29.33 -3.15 16.92
CA ARG A 623 -29.88 -2.76 18.23
C ARG A 623 -28.75 -2.30 19.14
N THR A 624 -28.99 -1.20 19.83
CA THR A 624 -28.14 -0.71 20.91
C THR A 624 -28.20 -1.67 22.12
N PHE A 625 -27.29 -1.50 23.08
CA PHE A 625 -27.28 -2.34 24.29
C PHE A 625 -28.52 -2.17 25.17
N ASP A 626 -29.18 -0.99 25.10
CA ASP A 626 -30.46 -0.70 25.78
C ASP A 626 -31.69 -1.09 24.94
N GLY A 627 -31.47 -1.69 23.74
CA GLY A 627 -32.56 -2.27 22.92
C GLY A 627 -33.14 -1.37 21.84
N GLN A 628 -32.71 -0.10 21.74
CA GLN A 628 -33.17 0.82 20.68
C GLN A 628 -32.73 0.30 19.30
N LEU A 629 -33.64 0.22 18.35
CA LEU A 629 -33.33 -0.07 16.96
C LEU A 629 -32.80 1.19 16.26
N LEU A 630 -31.62 1.10 15.66
CA LEU A 630 -31.05 2.17 14.86
C LEU A 630 -30.75 1.69 13.44
N MET A 631 -30.79 2.63 12.50
CA MET A 631 -30.25 2.47 11.14
C MET A 631 -29.00 3.30 11.01
N SER A 632 -27.88 2.67 10.59
CA SER A 632 -26.69 3.39 10.12
C SER A 632 -26.81 3.55 8.61
N VAL A 633 -26.51 4.74 8.10
CA VAL A 633 -26.44 5.06 6.67
C VAL A 633 -25.28 5.99 6.42
N HIS A 634 -24.76 6.08 5.20
CA HIS A 634 -23.90 7.20 4.88
C HIS A 634 -24.69 8.35 4.25
N SER A 635 -24.29 9.57 4.55
CA SER A 635 -24.80 10.78 3.91
C SER A 635 -23.77 11.29 2.89
N HIS A 636 -24.23 11.77 1.73
CA HIS A 636 -23.38 12.48 0.79
C HIS A 636 -23.31 13.97 1.16
N ARG A 637 -22.10 14.50 1.33
CA ARG A 637 -21.81 15.91 1.45
C ARG A 637 -20.96 16.36 0.28
N ASN A 638 -21.24 17.52 -0.29
CA ASN A 638 -20.39 18.12 -1.28
C ASN A 638 -19.45 19.09 -0.58
N GLU A 639 -18.16 18.77 -0.54
CA GLU A 639 -17.11 19.61 0.00
C GLU A 639 -16.12 19.94 -1.12
N ASN A 640 -16.03 21.22 -1.50
CA ASN A 640 -15.13 21.69 -2.56
C ASN A 640 -15.28 20.96 -3.92
N GLY A 641 -16.52 20.58 -4.29
CA GLY A 641 -16.80 19.85 -5.53
C GLY A 641 -16.58 18.34 -5.45
N HIS A 642 -16.21 17.81 -4.28
CA HIS A 642 -16.07 16.37 -4.04
C HIS A 642 -17.21 15.85 -3.18
N PHE A 643 -17.77 14.70 -3.56
CA PHE A 643 -18.73 14.00 -2.70
C PHE A 643 -17.97 13.22 -1.63
N ILE A 644 -18.14 13.64 -0.37
CA ILE A 644 -17.58 12.94 0.79
C ILE A 644 -18.75 12.30 1.55
N ARG A 645 -18.52 11.10 2.06
CA ARG A 645 -19.53 10.31 2.76
C ARG A 645 -19.22 10.19 4.23
N TYR A 646 -20.23 10.43 5.07
CA TYR A 646 -20.13 10.35 6.52
C TYR A 646 -21.25 9.48 7.09
N PRO A 647 -20.97 8.63 8.10
CA PRO A 647 -22.00 7.86 8.79
C PRO A 647 -23.02 8.78 9.47
N LYS A 648 -24.27 8.33 9.44
CA LYS A 648 -25.38 8.92 10.20
C LYS A 648 -26.21 7.80 10.82
N LEU A 649 -26.78 8.08 11.99
CA LEU A 649 -27.68 7.17 12.69
C LEU A 649 -29.08 7.78 12.77
N PHE A 650 -30.08 6.93 12.53
CA PHE A 650 -31.48 7.26 12.68
C PHE A 650 -32.15 6.25 13.60
N LYS A 651 -33.11 6.70 14.42
CA LYS A 651 -33.98 5.83 15.14
C LYS A 651 -34.94 5.12 14.18
N VAL A 652 -35.30 3.89 14.48
CA VAL A 652 -36.22 3.11 13.66
C VAL A 652 -37.31 2.50 14.58
N ASP A 653 -38.55 2.63 14.18
CA ASP A 653 -39.65 1.90 14.76
C ASP A 653 -39.94 0.65 13.92
N ASP A 654 -39.89 -0.53 14.56
CA ASP A 654 -40.17 -1.84 13.98
C ASP A 654 -41.34 -2.56 14.68
N SER A 655 -42.15 -1.83 15.40
CA SER A 655 -43.27 -2.39 16.17
C SER A 655 -44.42 -2.94 15.29
N GLY A 656 -44.51 -2.44 14.05
CA GLY A 656 -45.49 -2.89 13.05
C GLY A 656 -44.92 -3.87 12.03
N ASP A 657 -45.72 -4.20 11.00
CA ASP A 657 -45.30 -5.04 9.86
C ASP A 657 -44.31 -4.31 8.93
N ARG A 658 -44.15 -3.00 9.08
CA ARG A 658 -43.22 -2.17 8.33
C ARG A 658 -42.40 -1.35 9.28
N ILE A 659 -41.13 -1.14 8.91
CA ILE A 659 -40.27 -0.23 9.65
C ILE A 659 -40.55 1.21 9.25
N VAL A 660 -40.40 2.12 10.21
CA VAL A 660 -40.54 3.56 10.01
C VAL A 660 -39.26 4.26 10.47
N LEU A 661 -38.69 5.06 9.58
CA LEU A 661 -37.53 5.87 9.91
C LEU A 661 -37.94 7.05 10.78
N GLY A 662 -37.28 7.20 11.93
CA GLY A 662 -37.48 8.29 12.87
C GLY A 662 -36.50 9.41 12.73
N GLU A 663 -36.29 10.18 13.79
CA GLU A 663 -35.34 11.28 13.87
C GLU A 663 -33.88 10.79 13.90
N ALA A 664 -32.93 11.69 13.62
CA ALA A 664 -31.51 11.43 13.78
C ALA A 664 -31.20 11.13 15.27
N TYR A 665 -30.33 10.13 15.48
CA TYR A 665 -29.91 9.68 16.82
C TYR A 665 -28.79 10.52 17.39
#